data_c66d7272c88a2e7fed493975c5af782a
#
_entry.id   c66d7272c88a2e7fed493975c5af782a
#
_cell.length_a   1.000
_cell.length_b   1.000
_cell.length_c   1.000
_cell.angle_alpha   90.00
_cell.angle_beta   90.00
_cell.angle_gamma   90.00
#
_symmetry.space_group_name_H-M   'P 1'
#
loop_
_entity.id
_entity.type
_entity.pdbx_description
1 polymer ?
#
loop_
_entity_poly.entity_id
_entity_poly.type
_entity_poly.pdbx_seq_one_letter_code
_entity_poly.pdbx_strand_id
1 'polypeptide(L)'
;MSSTLLSFLIASSVLNPTMNNNHIHTLTDNNNLAIVIPKQSNKILTNPGVGFTELERVVSNDPENPFYEGPPVISYPDTSTMYYRWYWDQLTTATDPQLNEKMLEDKIDSVLKIAAAVNKKVVIRFMALRGKNDPIYDPDVNKDSSGIPCWLVQELYGHGVNGGSCHLSDSEAVNMFKNPLFIHRMRQFLDVLGKRYDHNKALLRIDMGMVGTWGEWNLSGYAPSTSQSVGLTDNGYTLHDLEPYIDELSHAFPHTPKTMLGTNKGDFLSYATTRGFGWRVDCLGDWGEGWNEMQNGYPDLIAHASDINTNIAPDFLFTQRWKKSAVDFEICQDSLQDWSRTSNPLHLTYDQVQKTFNFALEEHASLINAKSHPIPEQYQSLLKGFLNKLGYRYQLNQVDYSREVPQGGTLTINSQWQNLGVAPSYTNYPVTWRLRTTDGDIVAYYTSTANIKNWLPANHYEDQSPIYKISDHFQLSPHIAKGQYFVDVGLVAKNTHMAKVLLANDTKMTTDKGLPYILNNNSDVDTPSKGSDHHQYSDNSGQYVPDNRGQYVPDNRGQYVPDNRGQYIPMDNGQYAAITSDKIKNNNDIAPYLDNYSLYSHHQMNKKSALFYVSQHSDKYIPDYHYLTATVKLSPILQ
;
A
#
# COMPACT_ATOMS: atom_id res chain seq x y z
N MET A 1 -4.75 -59.76 22.95
CA MET A 1 -4.14 -60.21 21.68
C MET A 1 -3.22 -59.11 21.23
N SER A 2 -1.95 -59.42 21.13
CA SER A 2 -0.82 -58.53 20.87
C SER A 2 -0.94 -57.74 19.57
N SER A 3 -0.61 -56.45 19.61
CA SER A 3 -0.22 -55.68 18.44
C SER A 3 1.13 -55.04 18.70
N THR A 4 2.07 -55.43 17.88
CA THR A 4 3.48 -55.09 17.91
C THR A 4 3.70 -53.65 17.42
N LEU A 5 4.31 -52.82 18.26
CA LEU A 5 4.89 -51.53 17.85
C LEU A 5 6.22 -51.80 17.13
N LEU A 6 6.34 -51.24 15.93
CA LEU A 6 7.62 -51.17 15.23
C LEU A 6 8.11 -49.70 15.30
N SER A 7 9.11 -49.49 16.16
CA SER A 7 9.80 -48.21 16.30
C SER A 7 10.90 -48.10 15.23
N PHE A 8 10.82 -47.11 14.30
CA PHE A 8 11.95 -46.71 13.48
C PHE A 8 12.69 -45.57 14.16
N LEU A 9 13.90 -45.85 14.62
CA LEU A 9 14.89 -44.85 14.98
C LEU A 9 15.48 -44.27 13.68
N ILE A 10 15.25 -42.99 13.44
CA ILE A 10 16.01 -42.21 12.46
C ILE A 10 17.06 -41.41 13.21
N ALA A 11 18.32 -41.77 13.00
CA ALA A 11 19.47 -41.05 13.54
C ALA A 11 19.59 -39.68 12.81
N SER A 12 19.43 -38.62 13.57
CA SER A 12 19.73 -37.26 13.09
C SER A 12 21.24 -37.04 13.14
N SER A 13 21.88 -37.06 12.00
CA SER A 13 23.24 -36.51 11.84
C SER A 13 23.15 -35.00 11.68
N VAL A 14 23.53 -34.27 12.70
CA VAL A 14 23.77 -32.81 12.66
C VAL A 14 25.00 -32.59 11.80
N LEU A 15 24.80 -32.13 10.59
CA LEU A 15 25.85 -31.52 9.79
C LEU A 15 25.70 -29.99 9.86
N ASN A 16 26.58 -29.36 10.60
CA ASN A 16 26.85 -27.93 10.53
C ASN A 16 27.52 -27.63 9.17
N PRO A 17 26.96 -26.80 8.31
CA PRO A 17 27.73 -26.20 7.25
C PRO A 17 28.02 -24.75 7.57
N THR A 18 29.21 -24.48 8.07
CA THR A 18 29.87 -23.20 7.80
C THR A 18 30.12 -23.14 6.29
N MET A 19 29.25 -22.45 5.54
CA MET A 19 29.51 -22.14 4.15
C MET A 19 29.60 -20.63 3.96
N ASN A 20 30.85 -20.19 3.99
CA ASN A 20 31.31 -19.06 3.20
C ASN A 20 31.36 -19.53 1.76
N ASN A 21 30.49 -19.03 0.86
CA ASN A 21 30.78 -19.05 -0.57
C ASN A 21 29.73 -18.25 -1.36
N ASN A 22 30.17 -17.14 -1.89
CA ASN A 22 29.54 -16.38 -2.97
C ASN A 22 29.69 -17.14 -4.31
N HIS A 23 28.99 -18.24 -4.51
CA HIS A 23 28.98 -18.93 -5.79
C HIS A 23 27.57 -19.07 -6.33
N ILE A 24 27.36 -18.52 -7.53
CA ILE A 24 26.26 -18.92 -8.41
C ILE A 24 26.59 -20.34 -8.85
N HIS A 25 25.84 -21.33 -8.35
CA HIS A 25 25.98 -22.69 -8.86
C HIS A 25 25.32 -22.78 -10.23
N THR A 26 26.11 -22.77 -11.31
CA THR A 26 25.66 -23.26 -12.62
C THR A 26 25.88 -24.77 -12.65
N LEU A 27 24.80 -25.52 -12.50
CA LEU A 27 24.82 -26.95 -12.74
C LEU A 27 24.73 -27.16 -14.25
N THR A 28 25.72 -27.84 -14.83
CA THR A 28 25.69 -28.22 -16.26
C THR A 28 25.02 -29.56 -16.42
N ASP A 29 23.80 -29.58 -16.91
CA ASP A 29 23.15 -30.79 -17.40
C ASP A 29 23.43 -30.95 -18.92
N ASN A 30 23.40 -32.21 -19.41
CA ASN A 30 23.74 -32.56 -20.78
C ASN A 30 22.79 -32.01 -21.88
N ASN A 31 21.85 -31.12 -21.51
CA ASN A 31 20.74 -30.68 -22.35
C ASN A 31 20.85 -29.25 -22.88
N ASN A 32 22.03 -28.69 -23.11
CA ASN A 32 22.19 -27.31 -23.66
C ASN A 32 21.39 -26.21 -22.92
N LEU A 33 21.04 -26.43 -21.64
CA LEU A 33 20.40 -25.44 -20.78
C LEU A 33 21.38 -24.88 -19.75
N ALA A 34 21.31 -23.59 -19.51
CA ALA A 34 21.91 -22.95 -18.35
C ALA A 34 20.86 -22.90 -17.21
N ILE A 35 21.27 -23.28 -16.02
CA ILE A 35 20.42 -23.27 -14.83
C ILE A 35 20.93 -22.18 -13.90
N VAL A 36 20.04 -21.29 -13.48
CA VAL A 36 20.34 -20.22 -12.51
C VAL A 36 19.36 -20.31 -11.35
N ILE A 37 19.90 -20.31 -10.13
CA ILE A 37 19.14 -20.23 -8.88
C ILE A 37 19.44 -18.86 -8.26
N PRO A 38 18.53 -17.90 -8.42
CA PRO A 38 18.75 -16.54 -7.90
C PRO A 38 18.76 -16.54 -6.37
N LYS A 39 19.68 -15.78 -5.80
CA LYS A 39 19.77 -15.62 -4.34
C LYS A 39 18.49 -14.97 -3.80
N GLN A 40 17.99 -15.46 -2.68
CA GLN A 40 16.83 -14.93 -2.00
C GLN A 40 17.18 -13.65 -1.21
N SER A 41 16.19 -12.77 -1.05
CA SER A 41 16.29 -11.55 -0.27
C SER A 41 15.24 -11.49 0.84
N ASN A 42 15.67 -11.09 2.04
CA ASN A 42 14.79 -10.84 3.19
C ASN A 42 14.50 -9.34 3.40
N LYS A 43 14.79 -8.50 2.41
CA LYS A 43 14.45 -7.07 2.47
C LYS A 43 12.94 -6.88 2.46
N ILE A 44 12.45 -5.87 3.18
CA ILE A 44 11.07 -5.40 3.03
C ILE A 44 10.93 -4.84 1.61
N LEU A 45 9.87 -5.23 0.93
CA LEU A 45 9.61 -4.83 -0.46
C LEU A 45 8.43 -3.86 -0.50
N THR A 46 8.68 -2.66 -1.02
CA THR A 46 7.66 -1.61 -1.16
C THR A 46 6.91 -1.78 -2.49
N ASN A 47 6.12 -2.83 -2.61
CA ASN A 47 5.37 -3.16 -3.82
C ASN A 47 4.02 -2.44 -3.91
N PRO A 48 3.51 -2.11 -5.11
CA PRO A 48 2.22 -1.42 -5.25
C PRO A 48 1.06 -2.17 -4.59
N GLY A 49 0.35 -1.50 -3.69
CA GLY A 49 -0.84 -2.05 -3.04
C GLY A 49 -0.58 -3.07 -1.95
N VAL A 50 0.62 -3.08 -1.36
CA VAL A 50 0.96 -3.90 -0.18
C VAL A 50 1.72 -3.09 0.85
N GLY A 51 1.64 -3.48 2.10
CA GLY A 51 2.36 -2.86 3.21
C GLY A 51 1.51 -1.92 4.04
N PHE A 52 2.15 -1.01 4.74
CA PHE A 52 1.48 0.08 5.43
C PHE A 52 1.09 1.18 4.43
N THR A 53 0.00 1.90 4.73
CA THR A 53 -0.42 3.06 3.95
C THR A 53 0.00 4.35 4.64
N GLU A 54 0.21 5.40 3.85
CA GLU A 54 0.21 6.77 4.36
C GLU A 54 -1.24 7.22 4.48
N LEU A 55 -1.65 7.55 5.69
CA LEU A 55 -2.93 8.23 5.88
C LEU A 55 -2.74 9.68 5.48
N GLU A 56 -3.41 10.11 4.43
CA GLU A 56 -3.50 11.52 4.15
C GLU A 56 -4.18 12.20 5.32
N ARG A 57 -3.51 13.20 5.76
CA ARG A 57 -4.06 14.11 6.71
C ARG A 57 -4.57 15.30 5.97
N VAL A 58 -5.79 15.68 6.28
CA VAL A 58 -6.28 17.01 5.93
C VAL A 58 -5.20 17.98 6.41
N VAL A 59 -4.51 18.60 5.45
CA VAL A 59 -3.48 19.57 5.76
C VAL A 59 -4.10 20.70 6.51
N SER A 60 -3.84 20.70 7.75
CA SER A 60 -4.12 21.82 8.62
C SER A 60 -2.77 22.43 8.98
N ASN A 61 -2.68 23.76 8.89
CA ASN A 61 -1.62 24.50 9.52
C ASN A 61 -1.77 24.53 11.06
N ASP A 62 -2.77 23.82 11.57
CA ASP A 62 -3.07 23.72 12.98
C ASP A 62 -2.43 22.45 13.56
N PRO A 63 -1.39 22.59 14.42
CA PRO A 63 -0.74 21.45 15.06
C PRO A 63 -1.65 20.71 16.04
N GLU A 64 -2.81 21.25 16.43
CA GLU A 64 -3.79 20.58 17.26
C GLU A 64 -4.75 19.70 16.45
N ASN A 65 -4.67 19.75 15.11
CA ASN A 65 -5.44 18.86 14.25
C ASN A 65 -4.98 17.41 14.49
N PRO A 66 -5.88 16.48 14.88
CA PRO A 66 -5.55 15.08 15.09
C PRO A 66 -5.00 14.40 13.81
N PHE A 67 -5.19 15.01 12.65
CA PHE A 67 -4.65 14.57 11.38
C PHE A 67 -3.38 15.32 10.97
N TYR A 68 -2.84 16.21 11.83
CA TYR A 68 -1.57 16.88 11.53
C TYR A 68 -0.42 15.89 11.64
N GLU A 69 0.28 15.70 10.54
CA GLU A 69 1.54 14.96 10.51
C GLU A 69 2.69 15.94 10.39
N GLY A 70 3.55 15.85 11.34
CA GLY A 70 4.86 16.47 11.27
C GLY A 70 5.73 15.82 10.16
N PRO A 71 7.04 16.11 10.18
CA PRO A 71 8.01 15.53 9.24
C PRO A 71 7.96 13.99 9.23
N PRO A 72 8.49 13.35 8.17
CA PRO A 72 8.49 11.90 8.02
C PRO A 72 8.93 11.18 9.28
N VAL A 73 8.16 10.20 9.69
CA VAL A 73 8.47 9.41 10.86
C VAL A 73 9.49 8.35 10.48
N ILE A 74 10.75 8.53 10.87
CA ILE A 74 11.88 7.66 10.51
C ILE A 74 11.62 6.18 10.86
N SER A 75 10.86 5.90 11.93
CA SER A 75 10.53 4.55 12.36
C SER A 75 9.37 3.91 11.58
N TYR A 76 8.64 4.67 10.76
CA TYR A 76 7.56 4.14 9.93
C TYR A 76 8.13 3.53 8.65
N PRO A 77 7.64 2.37 8.20
CA PRO A 77 8.18 1.73 7.00
C PRO A 77 7.85 2.54 5.74
N ASP A 78 8.69 2.38 4.72
CA ASP A 78 8.39 2.92 3.39
C ASP A 78 7.06 2.38 2.87
N THR A 79 6.28 3.24 2.21
CA THR A 79 4.96 2.91 1.72
C THR A 79 4.85 3.03 0.21
N SER A 80 4.05 2.17 -0.39
CA SER A 80 3.69 2.21 -1.81
C SER A 80 2.30 2.80 -2.06
N THR A 81 1.57 3.08 -0.99
CA THR A 81 0.15 3.43 -1.05
C THR A 81 -0.16 4.58 -0.12
N MET A 82 -0.93 5.52 -0.63
CA MET A 82 -1.48 6.66 0.07
C MET A 82 -2.97 6.44 0.26
N TYR A 83 -3.52 6.82 1.40
CA TYR A 83 -4.94 6.67 1.72
C TYR A 83 -5.55 8.04 1.96
N TYR A 84 -6.58 8.40 1.17
CA TYR A 84 -7.20 9.72 1.22
C TYR A 84 -8.70 9.62 1.42
N ARG A 85 -9.26 10.60 2.17
CA ARG A 85 -10.69 10.67 2.48
C ARG A 85 -11.22 12.07 2.22
N TRP A 86 -12.37 12.14 1.58
CA TRP A 86 -13.07 13.42 1.39
C TRP A 86 -14.53 13.27 1.71
N TYR A 87 -15.03 14.25 2.44
CA TYR A 87 -16.46 14.44 2.59
C TYR A 87 -17.03 15.08 1.33
N TRP A 88 -18.31 14.84 1.08
CA TRP A 88 -18.99 15.39 -0.08
C TRP A 88 -18.93 16.92 -0.12
N ASP A 89 -19.12 17.59 1.03
CA ASP A 89 -19.02 19.04 1.17
C ASP A 89 -17.64 19.65 0.82
N GLN A 90 -16.60 18.84 0.76
CA GLN A 90 -15.26 19.25 0.36
C GLN A 90 -15.05 19.28 -1.16
N LEU A 91 -16.00 18.74 -1.93
CA LEU A 91 -15.91 18.58 -3.38
C LEU A 91 -16.98 19.40 -4.14
N THR A 92 -17.87 20.08 -3.41
CA THR A 92 -18.91 20.96 -3.95
C THR A 92 -18.91 22.28 -3.19
N THR A 93 -19.46 23.33 -3.80
CA THR A 93 -19.71 24.57 -3.05
C THR A 93 -20.95 24.42 -2.14
N ALA A 94 -21.12 25.35 -1.21
CA ALA A 94 -22.27 25.33 -0.30
C ALA A 94 -23.63 25.52 -1.00
N THR A 95 -23.64 26.08 -2.22
CA THR A 95 -24.86 26.50 -2.90
C THR A 95 -25.08 25.85 -4.28
N ASP A 96 -24.06 25.23 -4.88
CA ASP A 96 -24.14 24.61 -6.20
C ASP A 96 -24.15 23.09 -6.09
N PRO A 97 -25.16 22.41 -6.61
CA PRO A 97 -25.25 20.95 -6.58
C PRO A 97 -24.24 20.23 -7.49
N GLN A 98 -23.56 20.97 -8.38
CA GLN A 98 -22.55 20.37 -9.23
C GLN A 98 -21.22 20.19 -8.48
N LEU A 99 -20.46 19.16 -8.83
CA LEU A 99 -19.08 19.00 -8.36
C LEU A 99 -18.23 20.17 -8.88
N ASN A 100 -17.47 20.77 -8.01
CA ASN A 100 -16.65 21.92 -8.35
C ASN A 100 -15.34 21.47 -8.98
N GLU A 101 -15.14 21.77 -10.28
CA GLU A 101 -13.95 21.38 -11.05
C GLU A 101 -12.65 21.78 -10.35
N LYS A 102 -12.60 23.00 -9.83
CA LYS A 102 -11.40 23.47 -9.12
C LYS A 102 -11.12 22.67 -7.84
N MET A 103 -12.14 22.34 -7.07
CA MET A 103 -11.97 21.50 -5.88
C MET A 103 -11.53 20.08 -6.23
N LEU A 104 -12.04 19.50 -7.34
CA LEU A 104 -11.58 18.20 -7.82
C LEU A 104 -10.12 18.26 -8.26
N GLU A 105 -9.72 19.29 -9.02
CA GLU A 105 -8.34 19.49 -9.45
C GLU A 105 -7.39 19.69 -8.26
N ASP A 106 -7.80 20.52 -7.31
CA ASP A 106 -7.00 20.87 -6.16
C ASP A 106 -6.83 19.71 -5.19
N LYS A 107 -7.84 18.90 -4.99
CA LYS A 107 -7.89 17.83 -4.00
C LYS A 107 -7.55 16.47 -4.63
N ILE A 108 -8.35 15.98 -5.55
CA ILE A 108 -8.22 14.60 -6.04
C ILE A 108 -7.16 14.50 -7.14
N ASP A 109 -7.26 15.34 -8.20
CA ASP A 109 -6.34 15.26 -9.34
C ASP A 109 -4.89 15.51 -8.93
N SER A 110 -4.66 16.48 -8.02
CA SER A 110 -3.32 16.78 -7.51
C SER A 110 -2.71 15.57 -6.79
N VAL A 111 -3.48 14.91 -5.92
CA VAL A 111 -3.04 13.71 -5.19
C VAL A 111 -2.72 12.57 -6.16
N LEU A 112 -3.60 12.30 -7.12
CA LEU A 112 -3.38 11.23 -8.11
C LEU A 112 -2.15 11.51 -9.00
N LYS A 113 -1.92 12.78 -9.38
CA LYS A 113 -0.72 13.20 -10.12
C LYS A 113 0.56 13.00 -9.31
N ILE A 114 0.55 13.43 -8.04
CA ILE A 114 1.70 13.25 -7.15
C ILE A 114 1.99 11.76 -6.96
N ALA A 115 0.97 10.96 -6.63
CA ALA A 115 1.13 9.53 -6.46
C ALA A 115 1.71 8.85 -7.70
N ALA A 116 1.21 9.21 -8.90
CA ALA A 116 1.73 8.69 -10.16
C ALA A 116 3.21 9.04 -10.36
N ALA A 117 3.60 10.28 -10.03
CA ALA A 117 4.97 10.76 -10.20
C ALA A 117 5.97 10.05 -9.29
N VAL A 118 5.55 9.73 -8.07
CA VAL A 118 6.40 9.02 -7.09
C VAL A 118 6.16 7.51 -7.08
N ASN A 119 5.52 7.00 -8.11
CA ASN A 119 5.23 5.57 -8.28
C ASN A 119 4.42 4.94 -7.13
N LYS A 120 3.61 5.73 -6.43
CA LYS A 120 2.66 5.26 -5.41
C LYS A 120 1.27 5.06 -6.01
N LYS A 121 0.41 4.43 -5.25
CA LYS A 121 -1.01 4.23 -5.52
C LYS A 121 -1.85 4.94 -4.49
N VAL A 122 -3.11 5.19 -4.81
CA VAL A 122 -4.05 5.89 -3.91
C VAL A 122 -5.27 5.00 -3.66
N VAL A 123 -5.63 4.86 -2.40
CA VAL A 123 -6.95 4.38 -1.97
C VAL A 123 -7.77 5.61 -1.59
N ILE A 124 -9.02 5.66 -2.02
CA ILE A 124 -9.92 6.80 -1.75
C ILE A 124 -11.15 6.31 -1.00
N ARG A 125 -11.62 7.14 -0.04
CA ARG A 125 -12.93 7.01 0.60
C ARG A 125 -13.69 8.32 0.43
N PHE A 126 -14.88 8.26 -0.19
CA PHE A 126 -15.84 9.37 -0.17
C PHE A 126 -16.82 9.19 0.97
N MET A 127 -17.10 10.26 1.70
CA MET A 127 -17.88 10.22 2.94
C MET A 127 -19.03 11.23 2.91
N ALA A 128 -20.12 10.93 3.61
CA ALA A 128 -21.30 11.79 3.67
C ALA A 128 -21.64 12.28 5.09
N LEU A 129 -21.14 11.65 6.13
CA LEU A 129 -21.46 12.04 7.52
C LEU A 129 -20.18 12.16 8.36
N ARG A 130 -19.97 13.33 8.93
CA ARG A 130 -18.88 13.66 9.86
C ARG A 130 -19.19 13.15 11.26
N GLY A 131 -18.16 12.90 12.06
CA GLY A 131 -18.35 12.79 13.50
C GLY A 131 -18.94 14.09 14.06
N LYS A 132 -19.90 13.96 14.98
CA LYS A 132 -20.70 15.10 15.47
C LYS A 132 -19.90 16.29 16.00
N ASN A 133 -18.72 16.02 16.55
CA ASN A 133 -17.85 17.02 17.14
C ASN A 133 -16.52 17.13 16.39
N ASP A 134 -16.39 16.55 15.21
CA ASP A 134 -15.16 16.60 14.45
C ASP A 134 -14.89 18.03 13.98
N PRO A 135 -13.69 18.54 14.20
CA PRO A 135 -13.32 19.87 13.74
C PRO A 135 -13.25 19.92 12.21
N ILE A 136 -13.66 21.04 11.64
CA ILE A 136 -13.59 21.29 10.19
C ILE A 136 -12.44 22.25 9.90
N TYR A 137 -11.36 21.70 9.37
CA TYR A 137 -10.16 22.48 9.05
C TYR A 137 -10.16 23.03 7.63
N ASP A 138 -10.91 22.39 6.71
CA ASP A 138 -10.99 22.82 5.33
C ASP A 138 -11.63 24.23 5.24
N PRO A 139 -10.93 25.23 4.70
CA PRO A 139 -11.43 26.60 4.64
C PRO A 139 -12.61 26.77 3.67
N ASP A 140 -12.76 25.85 2.71
CA ASP A 140 -13.81 25.89 1.70
C ASP A 140 -15.13 25.28 2.23
N VAL A 141 -15.12 24.68 3.40
CA VAL A 141 -16.27 23.99 4.03
C VAL A 141 -16.88 24.85 5.11
N ASN A 142 -18.22 24.86 5.17
CA ASN A 142 -18.95 25.52 6.25
C ASN A 142 -18.62 24.87 7.61
N LYS A 143 -18.33 25.68 8.62
CA LYS A 143 -17.82 25.22 9.93
C LYS A 143 -18.85 24.44 10.77
N ASP A 144 -20.11 24.48 10.40
CA ASP A 144 -21.19 23.68 11.01
C ASP A 144 -21.69 22.53 10.11
N SER A 145 -21.00 22.22 9.02
CA SER A 145 -21.39 21.14 8.11
C SER A 145 -21.25 19.76 8.76
N SER A 146 -22.26 18.93 8.55
CA SER A 146 -22.23 17.52 8.98
C SER A 146 -21.62 16.55 7.95
N GLY A 147 -20.99 17.06 6.87
CA GLY A 147 -20.29 16.27 5.85
C GLY A 147 -20.93 16.28 4.46
N ILE A 148 -22.22 16.67 4.37
CA ILE A 148 -22.90 16.92 3.10
C ILE A 148 -23.02 18.43 2.84
N PRO A 149 -23.10 18.86 1.56
CA PRO A 149 -23.17 20.29 1.21
C PRO A 149 -24.44 20.94 1.75
N CYS A 150 -24.36 22.23 2.10
CA CYS A 150 -25.50 23.00 2.63
C CYS A 150 -26.70 23.03 1.69
N TRP A 151 -26.46 23.07 0.36
CA TRP A 151 -27.56 22.98 -0.63
C TRP A 151 -28.34 21.66 -0.51
N LEU A 152 -27.66 20.57 -0.19
CA LEU A 152 -28.32 19.26 -0.05
C LEU A 152 -29.10 19.19 1.27
N VAL A 153 -28.57 19.77 2.35
CA VAL A 153 -29.32 19.94 3.62
C VAL A 153 -30.60 20.76 3.39
N GLN A 154 -30.51 21.85 2.60
CA GLN A 154 -31.67 22.66 2.21
C GLN A 154 -32.69 21.84 1.40
N GLU A 155 -32.23 21.03 0.47
CA GLU A 155 -33.12 20.22 -0.37
C GLU A 155 -33.81 19.10 0.42
N LEU A 156 -33.10 18.47 1.35
CA LEU A 156 -33.60 17.37 2.17
C LEU A 156 -34.52 17.82 3.31
N TYR A 157 -34.18 18.94 3.97
CA TYR A 157 -34.74 19.30 5.27
C TYR A 157 -35.23 20.75 5.37
N GLY A 158 -35.04 21.56 4.36
CA GLY A 158 -35.52 22.94 4.31
C GLY A 158 -34.67 23.98 5.04
N HIS A 159 -33.46 23.61 5.50
CA HIS A 159 -32.49 24.52 6.12
C HIS A 159 -31.10 24.31 5.50
N GLY A 160 -30.12 25.17 5.78
CA GLY A 160 -28.72 24.98 5.34
C GLY A 160 -28.18 26.07 4.42
N VAL A 161 -29.02 26.85 3.75
CA VAL A 161 -28.63 28.00 2.93
C VAL A 161 -29.27 29.31 3.43
N ASN A 162 -28.86 30.44 2.87
CA ASN A 162 -29.36 31.77 3.27
C ASN A 162 -29.13 32.13 4.75
N GLY A 163 -28.00 31.68 5.32
CA GLY A 163 -27.62 31.94 6.72
C GLY A 163 -28.21 30.94 7.73
N GLY A 164 -28.89 29.89 7.24
CA GLY A 164 -29.29 28.75 8.06
C GLY A 164 -28.12 27.81 8.36
N SER A 165 -28.25 27.03 9.42
CA SER A 165 -27.26 26.02 9.79
C SER A 165 -27.23 24.87 8.78
N CYS A 166 -26.01 24.42 8.40
CA CYS A 166 -25.79 23.22 7.60
C CYS A 166 -25.64 21.98 8.48
N HIS A 167 -25.80 22.12 9.79
CA HIS A 167 -25.73 21.02 10.73
C HIS A 167 -27.00 20.16 10.67
N LEU A 168 -26.81 18.85 10.61
CA LEU A 168 -27.92 17.90 10.73
C LEU A 168 -28.27 17.66 12.20
N SER A 169 -29.54 17.67 12.54
CA SER A 169 -29.99 17.12 13.82
C SER A 169 -29.71 15.61 13.87
N ASP A 170 -29.68 15.04 15.08
CA ASP A 170 -29.44 13.61 15.27
C ASP A 170 -30.44 12.75 14.46
N SER A 171 -31.73 13.16 14.48
CA SER A 171 -32.78 12.46 13.73
C SER A 171 -32.58 12.54 12.22
N GLU A 172 -32.16 13.68 11.70
CA GLU A 172 -31.87 13.85 10.27
C GLU A 172 -30.66 12.99 9.87
N ALA A 173 -29.57 13.04 10.62
CA ALA A 173 -28.36 12.25 10.35
C ALA A 173 -28.64 10.74 10.41
N VAL A 174 -29.40 10.27 11.41
CA VAL A 174 -29.76 8.85 11.56
C VAL A 174 -30.66 8.36 10.43
N ASN A 175 -31.56 9.18 9.89
CA ASN A 175 -32.50 8.77 8.84
C ASN A 175 -32.09 9.13 7.42
N MET A 176 -31.00 9.87 7.25
CA MET A 176 -30.53 10.40 5.96
C MET A 176 -30.38 9.30 4.91
N PHE A 177 -29.78 8.19 5.29
CA PHE A 177 -29.43 7.13 4.35
C PHE A 177 -30.65 6.32 3.83
N LYS A 178 -31.84 6.51 4.40
CA LYS A 178 -33.12 5.97 3.88
C LYS A 178 -33.86 6.97 2.99
N ASN A 179 -33.42 8.22 2.94
CA ASN A 179 -34.10 9.24 2.17
C ASN A 179 -33.90 9.02 0.67
N PRO A 180 -34.98 8.80 -0.13
CA PRO A 180 -34.86 8.54 -1.57
C PRO A 180 -34.18 9.68 -2.35
N LEU A 181 -34.36 10.92 -1.92
CA LEU A 181 -33.73 12.08 -2.53
C LEU A 181 -32.21 12.09 -2.26
N PHE A 182 -31.80 11.76 -1.04
CA PHE A 182 -30.39 11.59 -0.73
C PHE A 182 -29.73 10.49 -1.59
N ILE A 183 -30.39 9.33 -1.70
CA ILE A 183 -29.93 8.22 -2.55
C ILE A 183 -29.82 8.67 -4.02
N HIS A 184 -30.78 9.41 -4.51
CA HIS A 184 -30.76 9.95 -5.89
C HIS A 184 -29.56 10.89 -6.10
N ARG A 185 -29.33 11.81 -5.17
CA ARG A 185 -28.20 12.77 -5.25
C ARG A 185 -26.84 12.09 -5.09
N MET A 186 -26.76 11.10 -4.22
CA MET A 186 -25.55 10.27 -4.05
C MET A 186 -25.18 9.55 -5.34
N ARG A 187 -26.16 8.99 -6.06
CA ARG A 187 -25.94 8.38 -7.38
C ARG A 187 -25.34 9.37 -8.37
N GLN A 188 -25.91 10.57 -8.47
CA GLN A 188 -25.37 11.61 -9.34
C GLN A 188 -23.93 12.00 -8.97
N PHE A 189 -23.65 12.09 -7.68
CA PHE A 189 -22.30 12.39 -7.16
C PHE A 189 -21.29 11.30 -7.56
N LEU A 190 -21.60 10.04 -7.30
CA LEU A 190 -20.71 8.92 -7.63
C LEU A 190 -20.52 8.75 -9.13
N ASP A 191 -21.57 8.95 -9.94
CA ASP A 191 -21.51 8.87 -11.40
C ASP A 191 -20.50 9.87 -12.01
N VAL A 192 -20.49 11.11 -11.51
CA VAL A 192 -19.54 12.12 -11.98
C VAL A 192 -18.13 11.75 -11.60
N LEU A 193 -17.92 11.29 -10.37
CA LEU A 193 -16.59 10.84 -9.91
C LEU A 193 -16.12 9.60 -10.68
N GLY A 194 -17.02 8.64 -10.93
CA GLY A 194 -16.71 7.43 -11.69
C GLY A 194 -16.27 7.76 -13.12
N LYS A 195 -17.02 8.60 -13.82
CA LYS A 195 -16.67 9.07 -15.18
C LYS A 195 -15.28 9.73 -15.23
N ARG A 196 -14.88 10.42 -14.15
CA ARG A 196 -13.59 11.10 -14.10
C ARG A 196 -12.44 10.18 -13.69
N TYR A 197 -12.65 9.26 -12.75
CA TYR A 197 -11.55 8.57 -12.05
C TYR A 197 -11.46 7.07 -12.26
N ASP A 198 -12.50 6.37 -12.73
CA ASP A 198 -12.53 4.89 -12.80
C ASP A 198 -11.37 4.28 -13.62
N HIS A 199 -10.81 5.03 -14.56
CA HIS A 199 -9.67 4.57 -15.36
C HIS A 199 -8.31 5.12 -14.91
N ASN A 200 -8.25 5.84 -13.79
CA ASN A 200 -7.02 6.46 -13.33
C ASN A 200 -6.03 5.40 -12.82
N LYS A 201 -4.86 5.34 -13.44
CA LYS A 201 -3.85 4.31 -13.13
C LYS A 201 -3.22 4.47 -11.74
N ALA A 202 -3.26 5.65 -11.14
CA ALA A 202 -2.79 5.88 -9.77
C ALA A 202 -3.82 5.43 -8.73
N LEU A 203 -5.11 5.40 -9.10
CA LEU A 203 -6.17 4.92 -8.22
C LEU A 203 -6.07 3.40 -8.06
N LEU A 204 -5.84 2.95 -6.83
CA LEU A 204 -5.71 1.53 -6.50
C LEU A 204 -7.06 0.89 -6.25
N ARG A 205 -7.88 1.52 -5.41
CA ARG A 205 -9.23 1.10 -5.04
C ARG A 205 -10.01 2.19 -4.34
N ILE A 206 -11.30 1.97 -4.18
CA ILE A 206 -12.21 2.85 -3.45
C ILE A 206 -12.85 2.07 -2.31
N ASP A 207 -12.81 2.65 -1.11
CA ASP A 207 -13.54 2.14 0.04
C ASP A 207 -14.99 2.63 -0.03
N MET A 208 -15.94 1.73 0.29
CA MET A 208 -17.35 2.06 0.38
C MET A 208 -17.62 2.93 1.61
N GLY A 209 -17.61 4.25 1.45
CA GLY A 209 -17.62 5.22 2.53
C GLY A 209 -18.83 6.17 2.56
N MET A 210 -19.85 5.99 1.72
CA MET A 210 -20.98 6.92 1.65
C MET A 210 -22.03 6.73 2.74
N VAL A 211 -21.87 5.75 3.62
CA VAL A 211 -22.84 5.40 4.65
C VAL A 211 -22.22 5.48 6.04
N GLY A 212 -22.94 6.12 6.96
CA GLY A 212 -22.56 6.21 8.36
C GLY A 212 -21.54 7.28 8.67
N THR A 213 -21.25 7.43 9.96
CA THR A 213 -20.24 8.35 10.46
C THR A 213 -18.86 7.95 9.95
N TRP A 214 -18.07 8.91 9.45
CA TRP A 214 -16.77 8.72 8.77
C TRP A 214 -16.81 7.78 7.56
N GLY A 215 -18.00 7.45 7.07
CA GLY A 215 -18.16 6.41 6.05
C GLY A 215 -17.87 5.00 6.57
N GLU A 216 -18.05 4.76 7.86
CA GLU A 216 -17.71 3.51 8.54
C GLU A 216 -18.94 2.67 8.95
N TRP A 217 -20.05 2.84 8.24
CA TRP A 217 -21.24 2.01 8.38
C TRP A 217 -21.76 1.89 9.82
N ASN A 218 -21.63 2.98 10.58
CA ASN A 218 -22.12 3.13 11.95
C ASN A 218 -22.73 4.53 12.14
N LEU A 219 -23.40 4.76 13.26
CA LEU A 219 -24.03 6.04 13.59
C LEU A 219 -23.44 6.67 14.87
N SER A 220 -22.13 6.51 15.06
CA SER A 220 -21.41 7.07 16.21
C SER A 220 -21.66 8.57 16.34
N GLY A 221 -22.04 9.00 17.55
CA GLY A 221 -22.37 10.39 17.86
C GLY A 221 -23.79 10.82 17.53
N TYR A 222 -24.54 10.09 16.70
CA TYR A 222 -25.90 10.40 16.26
C TYR A 222 -26.94 9.38 16.69
N ALA A 223 -26.54 8.13 16.93
CA ALA A 223 -27.45 7.09 17.38
C ALA A 223 -28.21 7.56 18.65
N PRO A 224 -29.52 7.27 18.77
CA PRO A 224 -30.30 7.69 19.93
C PRO A 224 -29.66 7.19 21.23
N SER A 225 -29.69 8.02 22.28
CA SER A 225 -29.15 7.67 23.60
C SER A 225 -29.83 6.44 24.23
N THR A 226 -31.01 6.07 23.72
CA THR A 226 -31.75 4.86 24.08
C THR A 226 -31.26 3.62 23.33
N SER A 227 -30.49 3.79 22.25
CA SER A 227 -29.86 2.69 21.53
C SER A 227 -28.57 2.29 22.25
N GLN A 228 -28.44 1.01 22.56
CA GLN A 228 -27.21 0.46 23.15
C GLN A 228 -26.10 0.24 22.10
N SER A 229 -26.41 0.47 20.83
CA SER A 229 -25.51 0.22 19.73
C SER A 229 -25.55 1.33 18.69
N VAL A 230 -24.39 1.68 18.16
CA VAL A 230 -24.25 2.60 17.02
C VAL A 230 -24.43 1.91 15.67
N GLY A 231 -24.66 0.60 15.67
CA GLY A 231 -24.84 -0.21 14.46
C GLY A 231 -26.05 0.21 13.63
N LEU A 232 -25.93 0.13 12.31
CA LEU A 232 -27.01 0.50 11.39
C LEU A 232 -28.26 -0.38 11.61
N THR A 233 -28.10 -1.70 11.72
CA THR A 233 -29.21 -2.63 11.94
C THR A 233 -29.92 -2.40 13.26
N ASP A 234 -29.19 -2.03 14.31
CA ASP A 234 -29.76 -1.71 15.62
C ASP A 234 -30.55 -0.39 15.58
N ASN A 235 -30.30 0.44 14.58
CA ASN A 235 -31.05 1.67 14.28
C ASN A 235 -32.06 1.49 13.13
N GLY A 236 -32.48 0.23 12.88
CA GLY A 236 -33.56 -0.11 11.97
C GLY A 236 -33.22 -0.09 10.48
N TYR A 237 -31.93 -0.08 10.11
CA TYR A 237 -31.53 -0.25 8.72
C TYR A 237 -31.52 -1.71 8.30
N THR A 238 -31.93 -1.96 7.08
CA THR A 238 -31.94 -3.27 6.43
C THR A 238 -31.00 -3.26 5.23
N LEU A 239 -30.69 -4.44 4.69
CA LEU A 239 -29.94 -4.53 3.44
C LEU A 239 -30.66 -3.77 2.30
N HIS A 240 -31.97 -3.86 2.23
CA HIS A 240 -32.77 -3.15 1.20
C HIS A 240 -32.57 -1.63 1.23
N ASP A 241 -32.42 -1.05 2.43
CA ASP A 241 -32.15 0.39 2.56
C ASP A 241 -30.78 0.78 2.02
N LEU A 242 -29.78 -0.11 2.10
CA LEU A 242 -28.36 0.21 1.88
C LEU A 242 -27.74 -0.45 0.65
N GLU A 243 -28.36 -1.48 0.06
CA GLU A 243 -27.90 -2.07 -1.20
C GLU A 243 -27.74 -1.03 -2.34
N PRO A 244 -28.58 0.05 -2.44
CA PRO A 244 -28.41 1.05 -3.47
C PRO A 244 -27.05 1.77 -3.45
N TYR A 245 -26.39 1.86 -2.29
CA TYR A 245 -25.05 2.47 -2.15
C TYR A 245 -23.96 1.56 -2.71
N ILE A 246 -24.07 0.26 -2.43
CA ILE A 246 -23.13 -0.76 -2.90
C ILE A 246 -23.26 -0.92 -4.41
N ASP A 247 -24.48 -1.02 -4.91
CA ASP A 247 -24.78 -1.16 -6.33
C ASP A 247 -24.33 0.06 -7.12
N GLU A 248 -24.55 1.28 -6.59
CA GLU A 248 -24.12 2.51 -7.26
C GLU A 248 -22.61 2.63 -7.34
N LEU A 249 -21.89 2.34 -6.27
CA LEU A 249 -20.42 2.36 -6.33
C LEU A 249 -19.90 1.33 -7.33
N SER A 250 -20.57 0.18 -7.44
CA SER A 250 -20.25 -0.84 -8.44
C SER A 250 -20.50 -0.36 -9.87
N HIS A 251 -21.59 0.40 -10.07
CA HIS A 251 -21.96 0.99 -11.35
C HIS A 251 -21.01 2.12 -11.77
N ALA A 252 -20.75 3.05 -10.86
CA ALA A 252 -19.92 4.22 -11.13
C ALA A 252 -18.44 3.88 -11.38
N PHE A 253 -17.94 2.84 -10.72
CA PHE A 253 -16.54 2.41 -10.81
C PHE A 253 -16.39 0.94 -11.23
N PRO A 254 -16.80 0.56 -12.46
CA PRO A 254 -16.79 -0.84 -12.89
C PRO A 254 -15.38 -1.44 -13.01
N HIS A 255 -14.32 -0.62 -13.20
CA HIS A 255 -12.96 -1.08 -13.40
C HIS A 255 -12.08 -0.95 -12.15
N THR A 256 -12.37 0.02 -11.30
CA THR A 256 -11.61 0.25 -10.06
C THR A 256 -12.00 -0.78 -9.00
N PRO A 257 -11.05 -1.53 -8.40
CA PRO A 257 -11.34 -2.39 -7.25
C PRO A 257 -11.98 -1.63 -6.10
N LYS A 258 -12.81 -2.31 -5.33
CA LYS A 258 -13.57 -1.73 -4.21
C LYS A 258 -13.44 -2.59 -2.97
N THR A 259 -13.50 -1.95 -1.80
CA THR A 259 -13.56 -2.64 -0.50
C THR A 259 -14.80 -2.19 0.28
N MET A 260 -15.38 -3.13 1.00
CA MET A 260 -16.52 -2.91 1.89
C MET A 260 -16.06 -3.04 3.33
N LEU A 261 -16.48 -2.11 4.20
CA LEU A 261 -16.25 -2.27 5.62
C LEU A 261 -17.02 -3.48 6.15
N GLY A 262 -16.36 -4.32 6.92
CA GLY A 262 -16.98 -5.45 7.60
C GLY A 262 -17.93 -4.97 8.69
N THR A 263 -19.12 -5.54 8.69
CA THR A 263 -20.11 -5.38 9.75
C THR A 263 -20.59 -6.77 10.15
N ASN A 264 -20.80 -7.00 11.42
CA ASN A 264 -21.22 -8.31 11.93
C ASN A 264 -22.73 -8.56 11.87
N LYS A 265 -23.49 -7.65 11.25
CA LYS A 265 -24.95 -7.74 11.10
C LYS A 265 -25.37 -7.14 9.75
N GLY A 266 -26.55 -7.56 9.25
CA GLY A 266 -27.25 -6.91 8.14
C GLY A 266 -26.83 -7.34 6.75
N ASP A 267 -26.02 -8.39 6.59
CA ASP A 267 -25.60 -9.01 5.33
C ASP A 267 -24.92 -8.06 4.33
N PHE A 268 -24.55 -6.86 4.75
CA PHE A 268 -23.99 -5.83 3.87
C PHE A 268 -22.67 -6.28 3.24
N LEU A 269 -21.78 -6.88 4.05
CA LEU A 269 -20.49 -7.38 3.59
C LEU A 269 -20.68 -8.51 2.57
N SER A 270 -21.51 -9.48 2.87
CA SER A 270 -21.78 -10.61 1.98
C SER A 270 -22.41 -10.14 0.68
N TYR A 271 -23.32 -9.18 0.73
CA TYR A 271 -23.89 -8.57 -0.47
C TYR A 271 -22.80 -7.88 -1.31
N ALA A 272 -21.92 -7.09 -0.71
CA ALA A 272 -20.83 -6.41 -1.42
C ALA A 272 -19.84 -7.40 -2.06
N THR A 273 -19.51 -8.52 -1.39
CA THR A 273 -18.63 -9.54 -1.98
C THR A 273 -19.25 -10.15 -3.24
N THR A 274 -20.60 -10.30 -3.31
CA THR A 274 -21.27 -10.77 -4.53
C THR A 274 -21.16 -9.78 -5.69
N ARG A 275 -20.85 -8.51 -5.41
CA ARG A 275 -20.57 -7.45 -6.40
C ARG A 275 -19.08 -7.35 -6.73
N GLY A 276 -18.26 -8.24 -6.21
CA GLY A 276 -16.83 -8.28 -6.48
C GLY A 276 -15.99 -7.42 -5.55
N PHE A 277 -16.55 -6.86 -4.49
CA PHE A 277 -15.78 -6.11 -3.49
C PHE A 277 -14.84 -7.04 -2.73
N GLY A 278 -13.67 -6.52 -2.34
CA GLY A 278 -12.92 -6.99 -1.21
C GLY A 278 -13.52 -6.47 0.09
N TRP A 279 -12.82 -6.65 1.18
CA TRP A 279 -13.31 -6.17 2.47
C TRP A 279 -12.21 -5.51 3.29
N ARG A 280 -12.64 -4.71 4.23
CA ARG A 280 -11.79 -4.08 5.23
C ARG A 280 -12.45 -4.10 6.59
N VAL A 281 -11.66 -4.00 7.63
CA VAL A 281 -12.14 -3.78 8.99
C VAL A 281 -11.29 -2.75 9.70
N ASP A 282 -11.95 -2.01 10.61
CA ASP A 282 -11.33 -1.01 11.46
C ASP A 282 -10.99 -1.61 12.83
N CYS A 283 -10.19 -0.92 13.61
CA CYS A 283 -9.81 -1.24 14.98
C CYS A 283 -9.02 -2.55 15.13
N LEU A 284 -8.14 -2.87 14.15
CA LEU A 284 -7.16 -3.93 14.29
C LEU A 284 -6.33 -3.69 15.56
N GLY A 285 -6.32 -4.67 16.48
CA GLY A 285 -5.62 -4.60 17.75
C GLY A 285 -6.49 -4.15 18.93
N ASP A 286 -7.79 -3.97 18.75
CA ASP A 286 -8.71 -3.76 19.87
C ASP A 286 -8.95 -5.07 20.63
N TRP A 287 -8.30 -5.20 21.79
CA TRP A 287 -8.34 -6.38 22.67
C TRP A 287 -9.24 -6.18 23.91
N GLY A 288 -10.14 -5.20 23.89
CA GLY A 288 -11.15 -5.09 24.93
C GLY A 288 -11.41 -3.70 25.50
N GLU A 289 -10.65 -2.69 25.06
CA GLU A 289 -10.86 -1.31 25.54
C GLU A 289 -11.85 -0.51 24.66
N GLY A 290 -12.24 -1.03 23.51
CA GLY A 290 -13.26 -0.45 22.65
C GLY A 290 -14.43 -1.41 22.46
N TRP A 291 -14.52 -1.96 21.28
CA TRP A 291 -15.55 -2.94 20.90
C TRP A 291 -15.10 -4.39 21.06
N ASN A 292 -13.86 -4.62 21.48
CA ASN A 292 -13.23 -5.95 21.61
C ASN A 292 -13.23 -6.72 20.28
N GLU A 293 -12.80 -6.04 19.23
CA GLU A 293 -12.85 -6.54 17.86
C GLU A 293 -12.05 -7.84 17.69
N MET A 294 -10.88 -7.93 18.31
CA MET A 294 -10.00 -9.09 18.16
C MET A 294 -10.58 -10.37 18.77
N GLN A 295 -11.39 -10.28 19.83
CA GLN A 295 -11.92 -11.47 20.53
C GLN A 295 -13.36 -11.79 20.12
N ASN A 296 -14.17 -10.78 19.79
CA ASN A 296 -15.59 -10.94 19.55
C ASN A 296 -15.99 -10.38 18.17
N GLY A 297 -15.67 -9.12 17.85
CA GLY A 297 -16.17 -8.45 16.67
C GLY A 297 -15.78 -9.15 15.38
N TYR A 298 -14.48 -9.39 15.16
CA TYR A 298 -14.00 -10.06 13.95
C TYR A 298 -14.41 -11.54 13.86
N PRO A 299 -14.31 -12.37 14.92
CA PRO A 299 -14.84 -13.73 14.86
C PRO A 299 -16.31 -13.79 14.51
N ASP A 300 -17.14 -12.93 15.11
CA ASP A 300 -18.59 -12.86 14.82
C ASP A 300 -18.85 -12.40 13.38
N LEU A 301 -18.12 -11.41 12.90
CA LEU A 301 -18.21 -10.91 11.52
C LEU A 301 -17.86 -12.00 10.50
N ILE A 302 -16.72 -12.69 10.71
CA ILE A 302 -16.25 -13.73 9.81
C ILE A 302 -17.23 -14.92 9.80
N ALA A 303 -17.71 -15.33 10.97
CA ALA A 303 -18.71 -16.38 11.08
C ALA A 303 -19.98 -15.99 10.35
N HIS A 304 -20.53 -14.81 10.62
CA HIS A 304 -21.76 -14.32 9.97
C HIS A 304 -21.60 -14.23 8.43
N ALA A 305 -20.51 -13.62 7.94
CA ALA A 305 -20.28 -13.47 6.50
C ALA A 305 -20.02 -14.82 5.80
N SER A 306 -19.51 -15.82 6.53
CA SER A 306 -19.22 -17.17 6.01
C SER A 306 -20.45 -18.07 5.97
N ASP A 307 -21.43 -17.84 6.84
CA ASP A 307 -22.63 -18.68 6.97
C ASP A 307 -23.68 -18.41 5.89
N ILE A 308 -23.51 -17.35 5.11
CA ILE A 308 -24.44 -17.02 4.04
C ILE A 308 -24.33 -18.04 2.92
N ASN A 309 -25.25 -19.01 2.97
CA ASN A 309 -25.39 -20.05 1.96
C ASN A 309 -26.11 -19.48 0.74
N THR A 310 -25.35 -19.16 -0.28
CA THR A 310 -25.88 -18.62 -1.53
C THR A 310 -25.43 -19.50 -2.69
N ASN A 311 -26.28 -19.67 -3.70
CA ASN A 311 -25.93 -20.28 -4.98
C ASN A 311 -25.02 -19.35 -5.80
N ILE A 312 -23.96 -18.85 -5.17
CA ILE A 312 -23.01 -17.89 -5.74
C ILE A 312 -21.77 -18.64 -6.20
N ALA A 313 -21.16 -18.18 -7.29
CA ALA A 313 -19.91 -18.73 -7.77
C ALA A 313 -18.80 -18.58 -6.68
N PRO A 314 -17.93 -19.61 -6.50
CA PRO A 314 -16.96 -19.63 -5.40
C PRO A 314 -16.10 -18.37 -5.28
N ASP A 315 -15.73 -17.75 -6.39
CA ASP A 315 -14.89 -16.52 -6.41
C ASP A 315 -15.58 -15.30 -5.75
N PHE A 316 -16.90 -15.35 -5.52
CA PHE A 316 -17.68 -14.30 -4.89
C PHE A 316 -18.08 -14.63 -3.45
N LEU A 317 -17.79 -15.81 -2.96
CA LEU A 317 -17.98 -16.15 -1.55
C LEU A 317 -17.00 -15.38 -0.68
N PHE A 318 -17.45 -14.92 0.48
CA PHE A 318 -16.60 -14.19 1.44
C PHE A 318 -15.29 -14.92 1.73
N THR A 319 -15.36 -16.22 2.07
CA THR A 319 -14.19 -17.05 2.40
C THR A 319 -13.17 -17.23 1.27
N GLN A 320 -13.57 -16.98 0.02
CA GLN A 320 -12.69 -17.09 -1.16
C GLN A 320 -12.36 -15.74 -1.78
N ARG A 321 -12.97 -14.67 -1.27
CA ARG A 321 -12.90 -13.35 -1.91
C ARG A 321 -11.49 -12.79 -1.94
N TRP A 322 -10.66 -13.06 -0.94
CA TRP A 322 -9.26 -12.64 -0.88
C TRP A 322 -8.43 -13.11 -2.09
N LYS A 323 -8.82 -14.19 -2.76
CA LYS A 323 -8.14 -14.68 -3.98
C LYS A 323 -8.33 -13.76 -5.18
N LYS A 324 -9.31 -12.87 -5.15
CA LYS A 324 -9.70 -12.01 -6.28
C LYS A 324 -9.80 -10.53 -5.93
N SER A 325 -9.91 -10.18 -4.66
CA SER A 325 -10.02 -8.80 -4.18
C SER A 325 -9.34 -8.62 -2.83
N ALA A 326 -8.95 -7.39 -2.51
CA ALA A 326 -8.11 -7.11 -1.36
C ALA A 326 -8.84 -7.27 -0.02
N VAL A 327 -8.04 -7.60 0.99
CA VAL A 327 -8.37 -7.48 2.41
C VAL A 327 -7.45 -6.43 3.01
N ASP A 328 -8.03 -5.43 3.68
CA ASP A 328 -7.30 -4.34 4.29
C ASP A 328 -7.73 -4.13 5.75
N PHE A 329 -6.81 -3.64 6.57
CA PHE A 329 -7.09 -3.36 7.97
C PHE A 329 -6.74 -1.91 8.31
N GLU A 330 -7.41 -1.39 9.34
CA GLU A 330 -7.10 -0.09 9.92
C GLU A 330 -6.91 -0.24 11.43
N ILE A 331 -5.82 0.32 11.95
CA ILE A 331 -5.64 0.54 13.38
C ILE A 331 -6.44 1.79 13.73
N CYS A 332 -7.29 1.73 14.75
CA CYS A 332 -8.13 2.87 15.18
C CYS A 332 -7.30 3.98 15.85
N GLN A 333 -7.83 4.63 16.88
CA GLN A 333 -7.15 5.73 17.58
C GLN A 333 -5.81 5.32 18.16
N ASP A 334 -5.68 4.03 18.45
CA ASP A 334 -4.57 3.45 19.17
C ASP A 334 -3.40 3.25 18.22
N SER A 335 -2.47 4.15 18.32
CA SER A 335 -1.21 3.96 17.61
C SER A 335 -0.42 2.80 18.27
N LEU A 336 0.51 2.22 17.52
CA LEU A 336 1.45 1.25 18.11
C LEU A 336 2.21 1.86 19.31
N GLN A 337 2.31 3.18 19.39
CA GLN A 337 2.86 3.86 20.56
C GLN A 337 1.97 3.70 21.80
N ASP A 338 0.64 3.82 21.65
CA ASP A 338 -0.28 3.63 22.76
C ASP A 338 -0.24 2.17 23.25
N TRP A 339 -0.17 1.22 22.32
CA TRP A 339 0.02 -0.19 22.69
C TRP A 339 1.31 -0.44 23.48
N SER A 340 2.35 0.35 23.25
CA SER A 340 3.64 0.18 23.93
C SER A 340 3.70 0.75 25.35
N ARG A 341 2.78 1.65 25.72
CA ARG A 341 2.79 2.40 26.98
C ARG A 341 1.99 1.67 28.05
N THR A 342 2.66 1.13 29.06
CA THR A 342 2.03 0.40 30.17
C THR A 342 1.04 1.22 30.99
N SER A 343 1.13 2.55 30.95
CA SER A 343 0.18 3.46 31.61
C SER A 343 -1.05 3.80 30.77
N ASN A 344 -1.07 3.39 29.48
CA ASN A 344 -2.20 3.64 28.60
C ASN A 344 -3.23 2.50 28.76
N PRO A 345 -4.54 2.78 28.88
CA PRO A 345 -5.59 1.76 28.89
C PRO A 345 -5.51 0.80 27.68
N LEU A 346 -5.02 1.31 26.56
CA LEU A 346 -4.87 0.58 25.29
C LEU A 346 -3.56 -0.23 25.21
N HIS A 347 -2.83 -0.35 26.31
CA HIS A 347 -1.59 -1.11 26.35
C HIS A 347 -1.80 -2.58 25.97
N LEU A 348 -1.01 -3.05 25.02
CA LEU A 348 -0.98 -4.44 24.60
C LEU A 348 0.31 -5.14 25.05
N THR A 349 0.16 -6.37 25.49
CA THR A 349 1.32 -7.25 25.65
C THR A 349 1.96 -7.56 24.31
N TYR A 350 3.24 -7.89 24.30
CA TYR A 350 3.94 -8.28 23.06
C TYR A 350 3.24 -9.45 22.33
N ASP A 351 2.70 -10.40 23.09
CA ASP A 351 1.94 -11.54 22.55
C ASP A 351 0.64 -11.09 21.87
N GLN A 352 -0.07 -10.09 22.42
CA GLN A 352 -1.26 -9.53 21.78
C GLN A 352 -0.90 -8.80 20.47
N VAL A 353 0.19 -8.03 20.44
CA VAL A 353 0.66 -7.37 19.20
C VAL A 353 1.04 -8.41 18.15
N GLN A 354 1.72 -9.48 18.54
CA GLN A 354 2.05 -10.58 17.65
C GLN A 354 0.79 -11.27 17.10
N LYS A 355 -0.18 -11.56 17.96
CA LYS A 355 -1.47 -12.15 17.56
C LYS A 355 -2.26 -11.25 16.65
N THR A 356 -2.22 -9.93 16.88
CA THR A 356 -2.83 -8.92 16.00
C THR A 356 -2.27 -9.00 14.59
N PHE A 357 -0.96 -9.04 14.45
CA PHE A 357 -0.33 -9.15 13.13
C PHE A 357 -0.55 -10.51 12.49
N ASN A 358 -0.49 -11.59 13.26
CA ASN A 358 -0.77 -12.94 12.75
C ASN A 358 -2.21 -13.07 12.23
N PHE A 359 -3.18 -12.46 12.92
CA PHE A 359 -4.57 -12.43 12.45
C PHE A 359 -4.68 -11.75 11.09
N ALA A 360 -4.05 -10.58 10.90
CA ALA A 360 -4.05 -9.91 9.61
C ALA A 360 -3.40 -10.75 8.49
N LEU A 361 -2.36 -11.52 8.81
CA LEU A 361 -1.74 -12.45 7.85
C LEU A 361 -2.66 -13.62 7.51
N GLU A 362 -3.35 -14.20 8.50
CA GLU A 362 -4.30 -15.30 8.29
C GLU A 362 -5.49 -14.89 7.43
N GLU A 363 -5.94 -13.66 7.57
CA GLU A 363 -7.00 -13.08 6.75
C GLU A 363 -6.51 -12.52 5.40
N HIS A 364 -5.29 -12.87 4.98
CA HIS A 364 -4.73 -12.50 3.68
C HIS A 364 -4.64 -10.99 3.43
N ALA A 365 -4.29 -10.23 4.44
CA ALA A 365 -4.21 -8.77 4.35
C ALA A 365 -3.23 -8.29 3.28
N SER A 366 -3.60 -7.20 2.62
CA SER A 366 -2.77 -6.49 1.64
C SER A 366 -2.24 -5.17 2.17
N LEU A 367 -3.08 -4.38 2.82
CA LEU A 367 -2.74 -3.07 3.35
C LEU A 367 -3.15 -2.94 4.82
N ILE A 368 -2.35 -2.19 5.56
CA ILE A 368 -2.66 -1.76 6.92
C ILE A 368 -2.60 -0.23 6.97
N ASN A 369 -3.69 0.42 7.35
CA ASN A 369 -3.68 1.81 7.71
C ASN A 369 -3.32 1.94 9.20
N ALA A 370 -2.04 2.19 9.47
CA ALA A 370 -1.51 2.37 10.82
C ALA A 370 -1.33 3.85 11.17
N LYS A 371 -2.12 4.74 10.55
CA LYS A 371 -2.22 6.19 10.79
C LYS A 371 -0.89 6.95 10.64
N SER A 372 0.14 6.34 10.02
CA SER A 372 1.48 6.94 9.84
C SER A 372 2.17 7.39 11.13
N HIS A 373 1.82 6.79 12.27
CA HIS A 373 2.43 7.11 13.55
C HIS A 373 3.77 6.40 13.76
N PRO A 374 4.69 6.94 14.58
CA PRO A 374 5.97 6.31 14.89
C PRO A 374 5.80 4.87 15.42
N ILE A 375 6.66 3.97 14.95
CA ILE A 375 6.66 2.58 15.41
C ILE A 375 7.67 2.43 16.55
N PRO A 376 7.26 1.97 17.74
CA PRO A 376 8.17 1.73 18.87
C PRO A 376 9.26 0.72 18.54
N GLU A 377 10.47 0.96 19.04
CA GLU A 377 11.65 0.11 18.81
C GLU A 377 11.38 -1.35 19.16
N GLN A 378 10.68 -1.60 20.25
CA GLN A 378 10.34 -2.96 20.71
C GLN A 378 9.52 -3.77 19.70
N TYR A 379 8.83 -3.13 18.74
CA TYR A 379 8.03 -3.80 17.72
C TYR A 379 8.73 -3.90 16.35
N GLN A 380 9.90 -3.27 16.15
CA GLN A 380 10.57 -3.22 14.85
C GLN A 380 10.89 -4.61 14.28
N SER A 381 11.35 -5.54 15.12
CA SER A 381 11.64 -6.91 14.68
C SER A 381 10.38 -7.67 14.26
N LEU A 382 9.29 -7.52 15.03
CA LEU A 382 7.99 -8.13 14.75
C LEU A 382 7.41 -7.56 13.45
N LEU A 383 7.46 -6.23 13.31
CA LEU A 383 7.01 -5.52 12.12
C LEU A 383 7.75 -5.97 10.86
N LYS A 384 9.07 -6.14 10.94
CA LYS A 384 9.87 -6.65 9.82
C LYS A 384 9.42 -8.05 9.39
N GLY A 385 9.16 -8.94 10.33
CA GLY A 385 8.64 -10.28 10.05
C GLY A 385 7.26 -10.22 9.39
N PHE A 386 6.38 -9.38 9.90
CA PHE A 386 5.05 -9.14 9.39
C PHE A 386 5.06 -8.58 7.95
N LEU A 387 5.80 -7.50 7.69
CA LEU A 387 5.89 -6.85 6.38
C LEU A 387 6.53 -7.74 5.31
N ASN A 388 7.34 -8.70 5.71
CA ASN A 388 7.89 -9.70 4.77
C ASN A 388 6.85 -10.73 4.29
N LYS A 389 5.69 -10.80 4.94
CA LYS A 389 4.58 -11.70 4.57
C LYS A 389 3.35 -10.96 4.07
N LEU A 390 3.13 -9.72 4.51
CA LEU A 390 1.96 -8.92 4.18
C LEU A 390 1.82 -8.71 2.67
N GLY A 391 0.62 -8.93 2.13
CA GLY A 391 0.32 -8.78 0.70
C GLY A 391 1.00 -9.85 -0.16
N TYR A 392 1.46 -9.47 -1.36
CA TYR A 392 2.19 -10.39 -2.25
C TYR A 392 3.69 -10.17 -2.19
N ARG A 393 4.45 -11.29 -2.34
CA ARG A 393 5.91 -11.29 -2.33
C ARG A 393 6.44 -12.34 -3.31
N TYR A 394 6.63 -11.94 -4.56
CA TYR A 394 7.07 -12.85 -5.60
C TYR A 394 8.57 -13.13 -5.54
N GLN A 395 8.92 -14.41 -5.67
CA GLN A 395 10.27 -14.91 -5.74
C GLN A 395 10.47 -15.77 -6.97
N LEU A 396 11.56 -15.55 -7.69
CA LEU A 396 12.05 -16.46 -8.72
C LEU A 396 12.98 -17.48 -8.07
N ASN A 397 12.58 -18.75 -8.07
CA ASN A 397 13.34 -19.82 -7.43
C ASN A 397 14.42 -20.38 -8.35
N GLN A 398 14.09 -20.55 -9.63
CA GLN A 398 14.97 -21.11 -10.62
C GLN A 398 14.60 -20.61 -12.01
N VAL A 399 15.58 -20.48 -12.85
CA VAL A 399 15.39 -20.25 -14.29
C VAL A 399 16.36 -21.13 -15.07
N ASP A 400 15.82 -21.86 -16.05
CA ASP A 400 16.58 -22.66 -17.01
C ASP A 400 16.34 -22.05 -18.39
N TYR A 401 17.41 -21.76 -19.14
CA TYR A 401 17.28 -21.15 -20.45
C TYR A 401 18.27 -21.73 -21.47
N SER A 402 17.93 -21.62 -22.76
CA SER A 402 18.80 -22.07 -23.86
C SER A 402 20.15 -21.35 -23.79
N ARG A 403 21.23 -22.10 -23.53
CA ARG A 403 22.59 -21.57 -23.44
C ARG A 403 23.08 -20.99 -24.76
N GLU A 404 22.70 -21.64 -25.83
CA GLU A 404 23.03 -21.25 -27.21
C GLU A 404 21.78 -21.30 -28.06
N VAL A 405 21.54 -20.23 -28.81
CA VAL A 405 20.39 -20.12 -29.73
C VAL A 405 20.90 -19.65 -31.08
N PRO A 406 20.55 -20.36 -32.18
CA PRO A 406 20.86 -19.89 -33.54
C PRO A 406 20.25 -18.51 -33.79
N GLN A 407 20.87 -17.71 -34.63
CA GLN A 407 20.31 -16.42 -35.04
C GLN A 407 18.94 -16.63 -35.68
N GLY A 408 17.92 -15.92 -35.22
CA GLY A 408 16.54 -16.15 -35.62
C GLY A 408 15.92 -17.45 -35.07
N GLY A 409 16.58 -18.15 -34.15
CA GLY A 409 16.06 -19.36 -33.50
C GLY A 409 15.15 -19.06 -32.30
N THR A 410 14.71 -20.11 -31.63
CA THR A 410 13.82 -20.02 -30.48
C THR A 410 14.61 -20.03 -29.17
N LEU A 411 14.47 -18.98 -28.36
CA LEU A 411 14.94 -18.94 -27.00
C LEU A 411 13.88 -19.59 -26.09
N THR A 412 14.26 -20.67 -25.43
CA THR A 412 13.41 -21.34 -24.44
C THR A 412 13.85 -20.91 -23.03
N ILE A 413 12.89 -20.52 -22.20
CA ILE A 413 13.10 -20.14 -20.81
C ILE A 413 12.07 -20.87 -19.95
N ASN A 414 12.54 -21.71 -19.01
CA ASN A 414 11.71 -22.32 -18.00
C ASN A 414 11.98 -21.64 -16.67
N SER A 415 10.95 -21.24 -15.96
CA SER A 415 11.10 -20.53 -14.70
C SER A 415 10.17 -21.07 -13.62
N GLN A 416 10.62 -20.99 -12.36
CA GLN A 416 9.86 -21.44 -11.20
C GLN A 416 9.69 -20.27 -10.24
N TRP A 417 8.45 -19.98 -9.91
CA TRP A 417 8.05 -18.83 -9.12
C TRP A 417 7.26 -19.24 -7.87
N GLN A 418 7.33 -18.43 -6.82
CA GLN A 418 6.47 -18.54 -5.65
C GLN A 418 5.96 -17.16 -5.25
N ASN A 419 4.79 -17.13 -4.62
CA ASN A 419 4.31 -15.99 -3.88
C ASN A 419 4.48 -16.27 -2.38
N LEU A 420 5.49 -15.69 -1.76
CA LEU A 420 5.84 -15.88 -0.36
C LEU A 420 5.05 -14.97 0.60
N GLY A 421 4.19 -14.12 0.05
CA GLY A 421 3.27 -13.30 0.82
C GLY A 421 2.02 -14.06 1.24
N VAL A 422 0.99 -13.33 1.68
CA VAL A 422 -0.30 -13.91 2.12
C VAL A 422 -1.46 -13.57 1.19
N ALA A 423 -1.28 -12.65 0.24
CA ALA A 423 -2.29 -12.27 -0.75
C ALA A 423 -1.74 -12.35 -2.18
N PRO A 424 -2.57 -12.48 -3.23
CA PRO A 424 -2.10 -12.33 -4.60
C PRO A 424 -1.95 -10.84 -4.97
N SER A 425 -1.28 -10.55 -6.07
CA SER A 425 -1.44 -9.24 -6.73
C SER A 425 -2.79 -9.21 -7.45
N TYR A 426 -3.61 -8.18 -7.18
CA TYR A 426 -4.90 -7.98 -7.87
C TYR A 426 -4.72 -7.26 -9.21
N THR A 427 -3.53 -6.73 -9.46
CA THR A 427 -3.13 -6.15 -10.74
C THR A 427 -2.18 -7.11 -11.46
N ASN A 428 -2.40 -7.34 -12.75
CA ASN A 428 -1.43 -8.12 -13.53
C ASN A 428 -0.24 -7.23 -13.92
N TYR A 429 0.95 -7.66 -13.51
CA TYR A 429 2.24 -7.11 -13.96
C TYR A 429 2.89 -8.18 -14.84
N PRO A 430 2.83 -8.07 -16.18
CA PRO A 430 3.36 -9.07 -17.09
C PRO A 430 4.81 -9.43 -16.79
N VAL A 431 5.11 -10.73 -16.74
CA VAL A 431 6.49 -11.23 -16.69
C VAL A 431 7.15 -10.89 -18.01
N THR A 432 8.19 -10.05 -17.99
CA THR A 432 8.88 -9.62 -19.20
C THR A 432 10.36 -9.95 -19.10
N TRP A 433 10.82 -10.70 -20.06
CA TRP A 433 12.22 -11.01 -20.29
C TRP A 433 12.82 -9.98 -21.23
N ARG A 434 14.08 -9.62 -21.02
CA ARG A 434 14.81 -8.76 -21.94
C ARG A 434 16.17 -9.34 -22.26
N LEU A 435 16.63 -9.14 -23.48
CA LEU A 435 18.00 -9.39 -23.89
C LEU A 435 18.79 -8.09 -23.84
N ARG A 436 19.94 -8.15 -23.21
CA ARG A 436 20.83 -7.00 -23.05
C ARG A 436 22.25 -7.40 -23.47
N THR A 437 22.94 -6.53 -24.21
CA THR A 437 24.34 -6.72 -24.58
C THR A 437 25.24 -6.68 -23.33
N THR A 438 26.47 -7.11 -23.48
CA THR A 438 27.49 -6.99 -22.44
C THR A 438 27.80 -5.53 -22.06
N ASP A 439 27.54 -4.60 -22.97
CA ASP A 439 27.77 -3.16 -22.77
C ASP A 439 26.56 -2.48 -22.11
N GLY A 440 25.45 -3.20 -21.95
CA GLY A 440 24.26 -2.73 -21.25
C GLY A 440 23.07 -2.38 -22.16
N ASP A 441 23.24 -2.36 -23.47
CA ASP A 441 22.19 -2.00 -24.41
C ASP A 441 21.10 -3.08 -24.49
N ILE A 442 19.85 -2.69 -24.42
CA ILE A 442 18.70 -3.60 -24.54
C ILE A 442 18.37 -3.79 -26.00
N VAL A 443 18.40 -5.05 -26.45
CA VAL A 443 18.17 -5.40 -27.87
C VAL A 443 16.79 -6.00 -28.13
N ALA A 444 16.13 -6.56 -27.12
CA ALA A 444 14.80 -7.14 -27.27
C ALA A 444 14.09 -7.29 -25.93
N TYR A 445 12.74 -7.28 -26.00
CA TYR A 445 11.84 -7.62 -24.92
C TYR A 445 10.89 -8.72 -25.35
N TYR A 446 10.61 -9.64 -24.44
CA TYR A 446 9.70 -10.77 -24.65
C TYR A 446 8.78 -10.90 -23.44
N THR A 447 7.47 -10.83 -23.67
CA THR A 447 6.47 -10.93 -22.60
C THR A 447 5.91 -12.33 -22.54
N SER A 448 5.97 -12.93 -21.35
CA SER A 448 5.33 -14.20 -21.04
C SER A 448 3.81 -14.08 -21.08
N THR A 449 3.13 -15.19 -21.38
CA THR A 449 1.67 -15.29 -21.26
C THR A 449 1.21 -15.51 -19.82
N ALA A 450 2.12 -15.68 -18.87
CA ALA A 450 1.81 -15.89 -17.47
C ALA A 450 1.04 -14.70 -16.86
N ASN A 451 0.01 -15.02 -16.06
CA ASN A 451 -0.76 -14.03 -15.33
C ASN A 451 -0.51 -14.18 -13.83
N ILE A 452 0.25 -13.26 -13.26
CA ILE A 452 0.65 -13.31 -11.85
C ILE A 452 -0.51 -13.17 -10.86
N LYS A 453 -1.67 -12.69 -11.29
CA LYS A 453 -2.90 -12.68 -10.47
C LYS A 453 -3.33 -14.09 -10.04
N ASN A 454 -2.90 -15.11 -10.79
CA ASN A 454 -3.19 -16.51 -10.49
C ASN A 454 -2.11 -17.16 -9.61
N TRP A 455 -1.05 -16.44 -9.25
CA TRP A 455 -0.01 -16.93 -8.35
C TRP A 455 -0.43 -16.69 -6.91
N LEU A 456 -1.34 -17.54 -6.44
CA LEU A 456 -1.88 -17.48 -5.09
C LEU A 456 -0.79 -17.89 -4.08
N PRO A 457 -0.77 -17.29 -2.88
CA PRO A 457 0.04 -17.78 -1.77
C PRO A 457 -0.54 -19.10 -1.20
N ALA A 458 0.03 -19.59 -0.10
CA ALA A 458 -0.58 -20.64 0.70
C ALA A 458 -1.93 -20.20 1.29
N ASN A 459 -2.78 -21.16 1.68
CA ASN A 459 -4.06 -20.85 2.31
C ASN A 459 -3.92 -20.39 3.77
N HIS A 460 -2.84 -20.79 4.45
CA HIS A 460 -2.46 -20.33 5.78
C HIS A 460 -1.10 -19.69 5.73
N TYR A 461 -0.90 -18.62 6.49
CA TYR A 461 0.31 -17.80 6.41
C TYR A 461 1.60 -18.52 6.84
N GLU A 462 1.49 -19.66 7.53
CA GLU A 462 2.61 -20.50 7.95
C GLU A 462 2.94 -21.61 6.94
N ASP A 463 2.02 -21.91 6.02
CA ASP A 463 2.18 -22.99 5.06
C ASP A 463 3.16 -22.64 3.95
N GLN A 464 3.68 -23.65 3.30
CA GLN A 464 4.54 -23.48 2.14
C GLN A 464 3.72 -23.09 0.92
N SER A 465 4.08 -21.96 0.29
CA SER A 465 3.44 -21.46 -0.92
C SER A 465 3.67 -22.40 -2.12
N PRO A 466 2.69 -22.50 -3.04
CA PRO A 466 2.83 -23.29 -4.26
C PRO A 466 3.95 -22.79 -5.18
N ILE A 467 4.56 -23.71 -5.94
CA ILE A 467 5.52 -23.36 -6.99
C ILE A 467 4.80 -23.32 -8.34
N TYR A 468 4.92 -22.17 -9.02
CA TYR A 468 4.39 -21.93 -10.36
C TYR A 468 5.49 -22.11 -11.39
N LYS A 469 5.31 -23.08 -12.30
CA LYS A 469 6.26 -23.39 -13.37
C LYS A 469 5.77 -22.80 -14.68
N ILE A 470 6.62 -22.01 -15.32
CA ILE A 470 6.34 -21.32 -16.58
C ILE A 470 7.35 -21.80 -17.61
N SER A 471 6.89 -22.08 -18.83
CA SER A 471 7.74 -22.39 -19.96
C SER A 471 7.42 -21.40 -21.08
N ASP A 472 8.39 -20.56 -21.38
CA ASP A 472 8.31 -19.53 -22.43
C ASP A 472 9.18 -19.92 -23.63
N HIS A 473 8.67 -19.68 -24.84
CA HIS A 473 9.36 -19.94 -26.10
C HIS A 473 9.29 -18.68 -26.96
N PHE A 474 10.43 -18.00 -27.13
CA PHE A 474 10.49 -16.72 -27.83
C PHE A 474 11.27 -16.85 -29.14
N GLN A 475 10.62 -16.53 -30.24
CA GLN A 475 11.28 -16.44 -31.54
C GLN A 475 12.17 -15.18 -31.55
N LEU A 476 13.48 -15.38 -31.62
CA LEU A 476 14.42 -14.26 -31.71
C LEU A 476 14.37 -13.63 -33.12
N SER A 477 14.52 -12.29 -33.14
CA SER A 477 14.66 -11.61 -34.44
C SER A 477 15.97 -12.03 -35.15
N PRO A 478 15.94 -12.33 -36.45
CA PRO A 478 17.14 -12.60 -37.20
C PRO A 478 18.09 -11.38 -37.32
N HIS A 479 17.63 -10.20 -36.93
CA HIS A 479 18.44 -8.98 -36.92
C HIS A 479 19.26 -8.79 -35.65
N ILE A 480 19.04 -9.62 -34.60
CA ILE A 480 19.87 -9.58 -33.40
C ILE A 480 21.28 -10.07 -33.80
N ALA A 481 22.29 -9.24 -33.55
CA ALA A 481 23.67 -9.55 -33.86
C ALA A 481 24.15 -10.83 -33.15
N LYS A 482 25.12 -11.52 -33.71
CA LYS A 482 25.79 -12.66 -33.05
C LYS A 482 26.63 -12.13 -31.89
N GLY A 483 26.51 -12.75 -30.71
CA GLY A 483 27.25 -12.28 -29.53
C GLY A 483 26.80 -12.96 -28.24
N GLN A 484 27.29 -12.44 -27.14
CA GLN A 484 26.85 -12.81 -25.79
C GLN A 484 25.84 -11.80 -25.28
N TYR A 485 24.80 -12.30 -24.65
CA TYR A 485 23.70 -11.48 -24.11
C TYR A 485 23.37 -11.90 -22.67
N PHE A 486 22.98 -10.93 -21.88
CA PHE A 486 22.31 -11.18 -20.61
C PHE A 486 20.81 -11.36 -20.83
N VAL A 487 20.21 -12.25 -20.06
CA VAL A 487 18.75 -12.39 -19.97
C VAL A 487 18.33 -11.85 -18.61
N ASP A 488 17.58 -10.78 -18.62
CA ASP A 488 17.01 -10.18 -17.42
C ASP A 488 15.50 -10.46 -17.37
N VAL A 489 14.90 -10.49 -16.19
CA VAL A 489 13.46 -10.62 -16.00
C VAL A 489 12.90 -9.61 -15.01
N GLY A 490 11.72 -9.09 -15.32
CA GLY A 490 10.98 -8.19 -14.43
C GLY A 490 9.48 -8.35 -14.55
N LEU A 491 8.76 -7.94 -13.51
CA LEU A 491 7.31 -7.77 -13.51
C LEU A 491 7.00 -6.32 -13.85
N VAL A 492 6.49 -6.07 -15.06
CA VAL A 492 6.42 -4.73 -15.66
C VAL A 492 5.01 -4.13 -15.60
N ALA A 493 4.91 -2.81 -15.70
CA ALA A 493 3.63 -2.17 -15.90
C ALA A 493 3.05 -2.55 -17.27
N LYS A 494 1.73 -2.80 -17.32
CA LYS A 494 1.04 -3.19 -18.56
C LYS A 494 1.29 -2.17 -19.68
N ASN A 495 1.60 -2.67 -20.87
CA ASN A 495 1.93 -1.89 -22.07
C ASN A 495 3.19 -1.02 -21.92
N THR A 496 4.10 -1.40 -21.04
CA THR A 496 5.41 -0.78 -20.88
C THR A 496 6.48 -1.86 -20.74
N HIS A 497 7.74 -1.44 -20.65
CA HIS A 497 8.87 -2.33 -20.30
C HIS A 497 9.46 -1.96 -18.93
N MET A 498 8.72 -1.16 -18.15
CA MET A 498 9.19 -0.67 -16.85
C MET A 498 8.80 -1.63 -15.75
N ALA A 499 9.78 -2.20 -15.07
CA ALA A 499 9.54 -3.02 -13.89
C ALA A 499 8.83 -2.22 -12.79
N LYS A 500 7.82 -2.82 -12.17
CA LYS A 500 6.97 -2.18 -11.15
C LYS A 500 6.89 -2.97 -9.85
N VAL A 501 7.35 -4.20 -9.86
CA VAL A 501 7.28 -5.09 -8.71
C VAL A 501 8.68 -5.53 -8.32
N LEU A 502 9.02 -5.30 -7.07
CA LEU A 502 10.24 -5.79 -6.44
C LEU A 502 10.13 -7.30 -6.22
N LEU A 503 11.17 -8.03 -6.59
CA LEU A 503 11.24 -9.47 -6.34
C LEU A 503 11.94 -9.75 -5.00
N ALA A 504 11.53 -10.83 -4.35
CA ALA A 504 12.19 -11.34 -3.13
C ALA A 504 13.52 -12.04 -3.45
N ASN A 505 14.26 -11.48 -4.39
CA ASN A 505 15.57 -11.96 -4.81
C ASN A 505 16.62 -10.87 -4.62
N ASP A 506 17.85 -11.29 -4.33
CA ASP A 506 18.95 -10.36 -4.30
C ASP A 506 19.31 -9.95 -5.73
N THR A 507 19.15 -8.68 -6.04
CA THR A 507 19.40 -8.12 -7.37
C THR A 507 20.85 -7.70 -7.58
N LYS A 508 21.69 -7.78 -6.54
CA LYS A 508 23.14 -7.57 -6.67
C LYS A 508 23.78 -8.84 -7.24
N MET A 509 23.90 -8.93 -8.56
CA MET A 509 24.73 -9.93 -9.19
C MET A 509 26.11 -9.31 -9.46
N THR A 510 27.14 -9.84 -8.82
CA THR A 510 28.52 -9.59 -9.23
C THR A 510 28.88 -10.59 -10.32
N THR A 511 29.33 -10.13 -11.47
CA THR A 511 30.01 -11.03 -12.41
C THR A 511 31.49 -11.12 -12.05
N ASP A 512 32.10 -12.23 -12.39
CA ASP A 512 33.54 -12.46 -12.28
C ASP A 512 34.40 -11.48 -13.11
N LYS A 513 33.77 -10.54 -13.81
CA LYS A 513 34.44 -9.55 -14.67
C LYS A 513 34.17 -8.09 -14.28
N GLY A 514 33.59 -7.82 -13.13
CA GLY A 514 33.49 -6.44 -12.61
C GLY A 514 32.66 -5.47 -13.45
N LEU A 515 31.75 -5.97 -14.28
CA LEU A 515 30.83 -5.10 -15.03
C LEU A 515 29.75 -4.54 -14.09
N PRO A 516 29.48 -3.24 -14.14
CA PRO A 516 28.49 -2.62 -13.27
C PRO A 516 27.08 -3.08 -13.68
N TYR A 517 26.37 -3.62 -12.72
CA TYR A 517 24.97 -3.97 -12.88
C TYR A 517 24.07 -2.88 -12.45
N ILE A 518 22.83 -2.97 -12.91
CA ILE A 518 21.74 -2.11 -12.52
C ILE A 518 21.83 -1.87 -11.02
N LEU A 519 22.36 -0.71 -10.68
CA LEU A 519 22.48 -0.25 -9.31
C LEU A 519 21.05 0.05 -8.85
N ASN A 520 20.64 -0.67 -7.83
CA ASN A 520 19.55 -0.24 -7.00
C ASN A 520 20.00 1.09 -6.37
N ASN A 521 19.35 2.20 -6.66
CA ASN A 521 19.68 3.52 -6.08
C ASN A 521 19.27 3.64 -4.60
N ASN A 522 19.21 2.55 -3.87
CA ASN A 522 19.28 2.60 -2.42
C ASN A 522 20.76 2.67 -2.07
N SER A 523 21.16 3.84 -1.63
CA SER A 523 22.47 4.29 -1.16
C SER A 523 23.12 3.32 -0.16
N ASP A 524 23.70 2.24 -0.67
CA ASP A 524 24.77 1.53 -0.01
C ASP A 524 25.89 1.32 -1.03
N VAL A 525 26.54 2.42 -1.37
CA VAL A 525 27.85 2.36 -1.96
C VAL A 525 28.80 1.99 -0.82
N ASP A 526 29.11 0.71 -0.70
CA ASP A 526 30.32 0.29 0.00
C ASP A 526 31.51 0.85 -0.76
N THR A 527 31.95 2.01 -0.36
CA THR A 527 33.31 2.44 -0.65
C THR A 527 34.25 1.44 0.04
N PRO A 528 35.30 0.94 -0.64
CA PRO A 528 36.24 0.06 0.00
C PRO A 528 36.92 0.84 1.15
N SER A 529 36.70 0.38 2.36
CA SER A 529 37.31 0.90 3.56
C SER A 529 38.82 0.73 3.45
N LYS A 530 39.54 1.82 3.27
CA LYS A 530 40.92 1.88 3.72
C LYS A 530 40.92 1.90 5.25
N GLY A 531 41.59 0.92 5.79
CA GLY A 531 42.13 0.69 7.09
C GLY A 531 41.64 1.53 8.28
N SER A 532 41.19 0.77 9.25
CA SER A 532 41.33 0.97 10.69
C SER A 532 41.21 2.39 11.24
N ASP A 533 40.12 2.63 11.97
CA ASP A 533 40.30 3.04 13.36
C ASP A 533 38.97 2.79 14.11
N HIS A 534 39.07 1.93 15.11
CA HIS A 534 38.06 1.74 16.11
C HIS A 534 37.87 3.03 16.89
N HIS A 535 36.84 3.81 16.56
CA HIS A 535 36.26 4.71 17.54
C HIS A 535 35.02 4.07 18.09
N GLN A 536 35.15 3.56 19.32
CA GLN A 536 34.03 3.31 20.20
C GLN A 536 33.21 4.60 20.27
N TYR A 537 32.00 4.56 19.75
CA TYR A 537 30.98 5.53 20.14
C TYR A 537 30.61 5.24 21.58
N SER A 538 31.12 6.04 22.47
CA SER A 538 30.63 6.14 23.83
C SER A 538 29.19 6.64 23.77
N ASP A 539 28.30 5.86 24.34
CA ASP A 539 26.93 6.19 24.68
C ASP A 539 26.91 7.46 25.56
N ASN A 540 26.80 8.60 24.93
CA ASN A 540 26.38 9.82 25.58
C ASN A 540 24.93 10.03 25.18
N SER A 541 24.01 9.51 26.01
CA SER A 541 22.59 9.76 25.98
C SER A 541 22.31 11.27 25.87
N GLY A 542 22.15 11.73 24.62
CA GLY A 542 21.65 13.07 24.36
C GLY A 542 20.23 13.17 24.94
N GLN A 543 20.05 14.02 25.93
CA GLN A 543 18.72 14.30 26.46
C GLN A 543 17.93 15.08 25.41
N TYR A 544 16.78 14.57 25.06
CA TYR A 544 15.82 15.28 24.24
C TYR A 544 14.92 16.13 25.14
N VAL A 545 14.78 17.40 24.81
CA VAL A 545 13.85 18.29 25.51
C VAL A 545 12.62 18.43 24.63
N PRO A 546 11.41 18.14 25.13
CA PRO A 546 10.19 18.37 24.35
C PRO A 546 10.02 19.88 24.12
N ASP A 547 9.71 20.26 22.89
CA ASP A 547 9.23 21.60 22.61
C ASP A 547 7.84 21.81 23.25
N ASN A 548 7.37 23.04 23.26
CA ASN A 548 6.06 23.40 23.84
C ASN A 548 4.87 22.71 23.12
N ARG A 549 5.12 21.80 22.17
CA ARG A 549 4.15 21.07 21.35
C ARG A 549 4.29 19.56 21.47
N GLY A 550 5.16 19.07 22.38
CA GLY A 550 5.36 17.63 22.59
C GLY A 550 6.32 16.95 21.58
N GLN A 551 7.03 17.70 20.74
CA GLN A 551 8.06 17.16 19.85
C GLN A 551 9.43 17.23 20.52
N TYR A 552 10.27 16.21 20.29
CA TYR A 552 11.61 16.13 20.85
C TYR A 552 12.62 16.75 19.88
N VAL A 553 13.41 17.69 20.39
CA VAL A 553 14.53 18.32 19.66
C VAL A 553 15.85 17.87 20.29
N PRO A 554 16.88 17.52 19.53
CA PRO A 554 18.20 17.19 20.09
C PRO A 554 18.81 18.42 20.77
N ASP A 555 19.43 18.24 21.94
CA ASP A 555 20.14 19.32 22.60
C ASP A 555 21.42 19.71 21.85
N ASN A 556 21.78 20.95 22.00
CA ASN A 556 22.97 21.76 21.68
C ASN A 556 24.16 21.19 20.84
N ARG A 557 24.08 20.03 20.20
CA ARG A 557 25.17 19.49 19.35
C ARG A 557 24.74 18.96 17.97
N GLY A 558 23.43 18.88 17.72
CA GLY A 558 22.88 18.65 16.40
C GLY A 558 21.82 19.70 16.16
N GLN A 559 22.18 20.85 15.65
CA GLN A 559 21.27 21.97 15.54
C GLN A 559 20.23 21.75 14.47
N TYR A 560 19.01 21.49 14.89
CA TYR A 560 17.81 21.68 14.08
C TYR A 560 17.25 23.07 14.42
N VAL A 561 17.27 23.98 13.46
CA VAL A 561 16.60 25.28 13.59
C VAL A 561 15.35 25.23 12.77
N PRO A 562 14.14 25.23 13.39
CA PRO A 562 12.91 25.33 12.62
C PRO A 562 12.87 26.66 11.88
N ASP A 563 12.44 26.64 10.62
CA ASP A 563 11.93 27.86 10.02
C ASP A 563 10.61 28.23 10.72
N ASN A 564 10.12 29.44 10.50
CA ASN A 564 8.83 29.88 11.02
C ASN A 564 7.64 29.03 10.52
N ARG A 565 7.89 27.93 9.79
CA ARG A 565 6.93 27.00 9.19
C ARG A 565 7.25 25.52 9.46
N GLY A 566 8.32 25.22 10.22
CA GLY A 566 8.64 23.84 10.64
C GLY A 566 9.32 22.95 9.61
N GLN A 567 9.98 23.51 8.58
CA GLN A 567 10.67 22.72 7.53
C GLN A 567 12.20 22.78 7.64
N TYR A 568 12.88 21.67 7.32
CA TYR A 568 14.34 21.51 7.41
C TYR A 568 14.92 20.88 6.16
N ILE A 569 16.13 21.26 5.77
CA ILE A 569 16.90 20.63 4.69
C ILE A 569 18.27 20.19 5.22
N PRO A 570 18.78 19.00 4.82
CA PRO A 570 20.14 18.60 5.11
C PRO A 570 21.15 19.46 4.36
N MET A 571 22.24 19.83 5.03
CA MET A 571 23.42 20.42 4.41
C MET A 571 24.58 19.41 4.36
N ASP A 572 25.56 19.64 3.51
CA ASP A 572 26.73 18.76 3.26
C ASP A 572 27.54 18.34 4.50
N ASN A 573 27.29 18.95 5.65
CA ASN A 573 27.96 18.65 6.92
C ASN A 573 27.03 17.94 7.92
N GLY A 574 25.88 17.43 7.50
CA GLY A 574 24.89 16.79 8.37
C GLY A 574 24.03 17.76 9.19
N GLN A 575 24.09 19.05 8.93
CA GLN A 575 23.21 20.05 9.53
C GLN A 575 22.00 20.32 8.62
N TYR A 576 20.88 20.75 9.21
CA TYR A 576 19.67 21.10 8.49
C TYR A 576 19.44 22.62 8.54
N ALA A 577 19.05 23.21 7.42
CA ALA A 577 18.70 24.63 7.33
C ALA A 577 17.27 24.84 6.83
N ALA A 578 16.64 25.90 7.33
CA ALA A 578 15.31 26.28 6.89
C ALA A 578 15.31 26.81 5.45
N ILE A 579 14.35 26.35 4.63
CA ILE A 579 14.10 26.92 3.31
C ILE A 579 13.12 28.08 3.46
N THR A 580 13.57 29.28 3.17
CA THR A 580 12.67 30.43 3.00
C THR A 580 12.38 30.62 1.51
N SER A 581 11.14 30.98 1.18
CA SER A 581 10.68 31.20 -0.19
C SER A 581 11.52 32.20 -0.98
N ASP A 582 12.27 33.06 -0.31
CA ASP A 582 13.09 34.12 -0.92
C ASP A 582 14.44 33.61 -1.45
N LYS A 583 14.86 32.40 -1.11
CA LYS A 583 16.11 31.79 -1.58
C LYS A 583 15.97 30.96 -2.85
N ILE A 584 14.74 30.63 -3.24
CA ILE A 584 14.49 29.83 -4.44
C ILE A 584 14.35 30.79 -5.63
N LYS A 585 15.45 31.15 -6.26
CA LYS A 585 15.46 32.02 -7.44
C LYS A 585 15.43 31.25 -8.76
N ASN A 586 15.91 30.01 -8.81
CA ASN A 586 15.98 29.19 -10.01
C ASN A 586 15.78 27.69 -9.70
N ASN A 587 15.40 26.95 -10.73
CA ASN A 587 15.14 25.50 -10.67
C ASN A 587 16.35 24.62 -10.25
N ASN A 588 17.56 25.15 -10.37
CA ASN A 588 18.80 24.44 -10.03
C ASN A 588 19.17 24.52 -8.54
N ASP A 589 18.51 25.39 -7.79
CA ASP A 589 18.87 25.63 -6.38
C ASP A 589 18.34 24.53 -5.45
N ILE A 590 17.42 23.69 -5.94
CA ILE A 590 16.75 22.64 -5.17
C ILE A 590 17.26 21.24 -5.54
N ALA A 591 17.82 21.07 -6.74
CA ALA A 591 18.23 19.76 -7.26
C ALA A 591 19.16 18.93 -6.36
N PRO A 592 20.15 19.52 -5.66
CA PRO A 592 21.02 18.77 -4.77
C PRO A 592 20.37 18.24 -3.50
N TYR A 593 19.18 18.76 -3.14
CA TYR A 593 18.55 18.52 -1.84
C TYR A 593 17.39 17.53 -1.90
N LEU A 594 16.96 17.18 -3.10
CA LEU A 594 15.75 16.37 -3.29
C LEU A 594 16.00 14.85 -3.22
N ASP A 595 17.25 14.42 -3.33
CA ASP A 595 17.60 12.99 -3.34
C ASP A 595 17.36 12.26 -2.01
N ASN A 596 17.13 12.99 -0.91
CA ASN A 596 16.99 12.44 0.44
C ASN A 596 15.63 12.69 1.11
N TYR A 597 14.68 13.34 0.42
CA TYR A 597 13.37 13.64 1.00
C TYR A 597 12.29 12.67 0.55
N SER A 598 11.68 11.99 1.49
CA SER A 598 10.37 11.41 1.28
C SER A 598 9.34 12.54 1.20
N LEU A 599 8.42 12.43 0.28
CA LEU A 599 7.48 13.46 -0.18
C LEU A 599 6.43 13.94 0.86
N TYR A 600 6.68 13.75 2.14
CA TYR A 600 5.73 14.00 3.22
C TYR A 600 5.44 15.47 3.55
N SER A 601 6.28 16.39 3.10
CA SER A 601 6.07 17.82 3.37
C SER A 601 5.22 18.54 2.30
N HIS A 602 4.56 17.82 1.40
CA HIS A 602 3.97 18.38 0.19
C HIS A 602 2.76 19.29 0.39
N HIS A 603 2.17 19.28 1.54
CA HIS A 603 1.01 20.11 1.79
C HIS A 603 1.32 21.60 2.02
N GLN A 604 2.59 21.95 2.13
CA GLN A 604 3.00 23.35 2.23
C GLN A 604 3.69 23.90 0.97
N MET A 605 4.00 23.05 -0.01
CA MET A 605 4.43 23.56 -1.31
C MET A 605 3.24 24.14 -2.05
N ASN A 606 3.37 25.40 -2.52
CA ASN A 606 2.35 25.93 -3.40
C ASN A 606 2.30 25.07 -4.68
N LYS A 607 1.15 25.01 -5.35
CA LYS A 607 0.90 24.15 -6.52
C LYS A 607 1.98 24.22 -7.61
N LYS A 608 2.63 25.38 -7.79
CA LYS A 608 3.72 25.54 -8.74
C LYS A 608 4.95 24.74 -8.37
N SER A 609 5.27 24.64 -7.07
CA SER A 609 6.43 23.92 -6.57
C SER A 609 6.24 22.40 -6.65
N ALA A 610 5.04 21.90 -6.35
CA ALA A 610 4.73 20.46 -6.46
C ALA A 610 4.68 20.00 -7.93
N LEU A 611 4.06 20.76 -8.82
CA LEU A 611 4.03 20.49 -10.26
C LEU A 611 5.42 20.56 -10.89
N PHE A 612 6.25 21.44 -10.42
CA PHE A 612 7.63 21.59 -10.86
C PHE A 612 8.49 20.38 -10.47
N TYR A 613 8.35 19.90 -9.25
CA TYR A 613 9.01 18.68 -8.77
C TYR A 613 8.66 17.47 -9.65
N VAL A 614 7.37 17.30 -9.96
CA VAL A 614 6.85 16.23 -10.81
C VAL A 614 7.40 16.31 -12.23
N SER A 615 7.49 17.50 -12.82
CA SER A 615 7.92 17.67 -14.22
C SER A 615 9.41 17.45 -14.46
N GLN A 616 10.26 17.72 -13.48
CA GLN A 616 11.73 17.57 -13.61
C GLN A 616 12.25 16.16 -13.32
N HIS A 617 11.51 15.34 -12.57
CA HIS A 617 11.97 14.03 -12.12
C HIS A 617 11.32 12.87 -12.86
N SER A 618 10.32 13.11 -13.72
CA SER A 618 9.63 12.06 -14.48
C SER A 618 10.57 11.27 -15.41
N ASP A 619 11.64 11.89 -15.88
CA ASP A 619 12.58 11.26 -16.82
C ASP A 619 13.81 10.62 -16.15
N LYS A 620 14.10 10.95 -14.89
CA LYS A 620 15.30 10.47 -14.17
C LYS A 620 15.04 9.46 -13.06
N TYR A 621 13.80 9.30 -12.61
CA TYR A 621 13.46 8.54 -11.40
C TYR A 621 12.62 7.30 -11.63
N ILE A 622 12.75 6.65 -12.77
CA ILE A 622 12.27 5.29 -12.93
C ILE A 622 13.50 4.39 -13.08
N PRO A 623 14.07 3.98 -11.96
CA PRO A 623 15.12 3.00 -12.02
C PRO A 623 14.58 1.75 -12.70
N ASP A 624 15.39 1.12 -13.53
CA ASP A 624 15.16 -0.23 -14.07
C ASP A 624 15.21 -1.25 -12.92
N TYR A 625 14.37 -1.07 -11.88
CA TYR A 625 14.35 -1.93 -10.73
C TYR A 625 13.94 -3.34 -11.15
N HIS A 626 14.75 -4.31 -10.78
CA HIS A 626 14.37 -5.70 -10.63
C HIS A 626 14.30 -6.55 -11.90
N TYR A 627 15.22 -6.36 -12.82
CA TYR A 627 15.55 -7.41 -13.74
C TYR A 627 16.63 -8.32 -13.15
N LEU A 628 16.32 -9.59 -12.92
CA LEU A 628 17.32 -10.59 -12.61
C LEU A 628 18.10 -10.93 -13.88
N THR A 629 19.41 -11.02 -13.76
CA THR A 629 20.29 -11.18 -14.93
C THR A 629 20.85 -12.60 -15.00
N ALA A 630 20.70 -13.22 -16.17
CA ALA A 630 21.33 -14.48 -16.53
C ALA A 630 21.94 -14.35 -17.93
N THR A 631 22.99 -15.09 -18.24
CA THR A 631 23.71 -14.95 -19.51
C THR A 631 23.25 -15.98 -20.55
N VAL A 632 22.90 -15.51 -21.75
CA VAL A 632 22.62 -16.35 -22.92
C VAL A 632 23.67 -16.11 -24.00
N LYS A 633 24.23 -17.19 -24.55
CA LYS A 633 25.16 -17.12 -25.68
C LYS A 633 24.40 -17.45 -26.97
N LEU A 634 24.37 -16.50 -27.90
CA LEU A 634 23.85 -16.75 -29.24
C LEU A 634 24.95 -17.29 -30.16
N SER A 635 24.79 -18.53 -30.64
CA SER A 635 25.75 -19.16 -31.56
C SER A 635 25.61 -18.64 -32.97
N PRO A 636 26.70 -18.55 -33.76
CA PRO A 636 26.59 -18.33 -35.19
C PRO A 636 25.83 -19.49 -35.87
N ILE A 637 25.02 -19.18 -36.89
CA ILE A 637 24.46 -20.19 -37.76
C ILE A 637 25.64 -20.91 -38.41
N LEU A 638 25.81 -22.20 -38.14
CA LEU A 638 26.68 -23.04 -38.91
C LEU A 638 26.06 -23.15 -40.30
N GLN A 639 26.78 -22.70 -41.34
CA GLN A 639 26.38 -22.90 -42.74
C GLN A 639 26.43 -24.36 -43.10
#